data_00af3a5a0e95703ddef23839063685f3
#
_entry.id   00af3a5a0e95703ddef23839063685f3
#
_cell.length_a   1.000
_cell.length_b   1.000
_cell.length_c   1.000
_cell.angle_alpha   90.00
_cell.angle_beta   90.00
_cell.angle_gamma   90.00
#
_symmetry.space_group_name_H-M   'P 1'
#
loop_
_entity.id
_entity.type
_entity.pdbx_description
1 polymer ?
#
loop_
_entity_poly.entity_id
_entity_poly.type
_entity_poly.pdbx_seq_one_letter_code
_entity_poly.pdbx_strand_id
1 'polypeptide(L)'
;MNITPGTRLGHYEIRSKLGEGGMGEVYLAEDTRLRRRVALKILPEKIADDPNRLLRFEREAFAASALNHPNILTIFEFGAVDNKHFLASEFVEGVSIRERLSSGPLSLNETLEIAIQTTSALQAAHEAGIIHRDIKPDNLMLRADGYVKVLDFGLAKLSEPEAFSAGLVSDPEAQTQKQLQTEAGVIMGTVGYMSPEQTRGLSVDKRTDIWSFGCVLYEMLSGESPFRGATMADTLANIIHREPVSISNRRHDSNPELEGIVNRSLAKNADERYQSAEELLADLKQLQQRLEFEAQLERSSNANVETAPTQIIRSTNEAPEASSSPSEVTREAATESNANRVTTPTTMFPGPPPAISASEPGKSRSRKTTIIIAATITTVMAVVAAWVLNSYRSRNSGAAIQSIAVMPFVNASGNADVEYLSDGLTDSLIFRFSQLPNVKVSPTSSVMRFKNTTKDVAEVARELNVDAVFTGRLMRAGDELSVSVQLIDARTQKLIWAEQYDRKMADLMVTQREITMTLTQKMQLRLAGDERGLTKKYTTSNDAYQLYLKGRYHWSRRSKADLDKAIDSFKKAIELDPNYALAYAAMAEVYNSMGKQYVLPKDCIPLAKAAATRALEIDPMLAEAHSALADALAIYDWNWAESESHFQKGLELDPNVSYTHLAYGISYLSAMGRRAEMVKEAERAVELEPLSLINNSVLTSAYIYDRKYDKALVQARSSYDLDPNFPMGRVWLGFALIENGKYDEAISSIGQVSPESPSSFMSGVVLAYAYARQGKRAEAEQQISRLRDLPKTRYIRSYFLAYIYAALGDKDQAFAELEQAFSERDFFLGRIAIDPAVDPLRDDPRFKRLMKRMNL
;
A
#
# COMPACT_ATOMS: atom_id res chain seq x y z
N MET A 1 -40.49 3.61 21.52
CA MET A 1 -40.96 2.21 21.59
C MET A 1 -39.81 1.32 21.98
N ASN A 2 -39.91 0.53 23.05
CA ASN A 2 -38.85 -0.38 23.45
C ASN A 2 -38.73 -1.49 22.37
N ILE A 3 -37.54 -1.61 21.79
CA ILE A 3 -37.20 -2.67 20.87
C ILE A 3 -37.00 -3.95 21.68
N THR A 4 -37.81 -4.97 21.40
CA THR A 4 -37.77 -6.26 22.14
C THR A 4 -37.09 -7.34 21.32
N PRO A 5 -36.52 -8.37 21.97
CA PRO A 5 -36.01 -9.54 21.27
C PRO A 5 -37.05 -10.12 20.29
N GLY A 6 -36.59 -10.48 19.09
CA GLY A 6 -37.44 -10.92 17.97
C GLY A 6 -37.91 -9.79 17.04
N THR A 7 -37.74 -8.52 17.38
CA THR A 7 -38.01 -7.39 16.47
C THR A 7 -37.09 -7.49 15.24
N ARG A 8 -37.63 -7.24 14.05
CA ARG A 8 -36.86 -7.20 12.80
C ARG A 8 -36.67 -5.76 12.31
N LEU A 9 -35.45 -5.38 12.03
CA LEU A 9 -35.09 -4.17 11.33
C LEU A 9 -34.46 -4.57 9.99
N GLY A 10 -35.25 -4.53 8.93
CA GLY A 10 -34.86 -5.09 7.63
C GLY A 10 -34.53 -6.58 7.71
N HIS A 11 -33.31 -6.94 7.44
CA HIS A 11 -32.84 -8.34 7.53
C HIS A 11 -32.12 -8.67 8.84
N TYR A 12 -32.08 -7.72 9.80
CA TYR A 12 -31.49 -7.93 11.12
C TYR A 12 -32.59 -8.29 12.14
N GLU A 13 -32.42 -9.40 12.84
CA GLU A 13 -33.31 -9.87 13.91
C GLU A 13 -32.65 -9.62 15.26
N ILE A 14 -33.24 -8.78 16.08
CA ILE A 14 -32.73 -8.41 17.41
C ILE A 14 -32.79 -9.64 18.35
N ARG A 15 -31.65 -9.92 19.01
CA ARG A 15 -31.55 -11.02 20.00
C ARG A 15 -31.55 -10.52 21.44
N SER A 16 -30.76 -9.48 21.76
CA SER A 16 -30.69 -8.88 23.09
C SER A 16 -30.14 -7.45 23.01
N LYS A 17 -30.39 -6.65 24.03
CA LYS A 17 -29.76 -5.34 24.21
C LYS A 17 -28.36 -5.55 24.77
N LEU A 18 -27.33 -4.93 24.18
CA LEU A 18 -25.94 -4.96 24.63
C LEU A 18 -25.60 -3.76 25.50
N GLY A 19 -26.15 -2.58 25.17
CA GLY A 19 -25.88 -1.37 25.92
C GLY A 19 -26.74 -0.18 25.47
N GLU A 20 -26.64 0.92 26.23
CA GLU A 20 -27.29 2.19 25.97
C GLU A 20 -26.34 3.33 26.28
N GLY A 21 -26.30 4.38 25.47
CA GLY A 21 -25.48 5.55 25.69
C GLY A 21 -26.02 6.79 25.00
N GLY A 22 -25.36 7.92 25.15
CA GLY A 22 -25.77 9.21 24.57
C GLY A 22 -25.92 9.22 23.03
N MET A 23 -25.35 8.21 22.34
CA MET A 23 -25.41 8.05 20.89
C MET A 23 -26.36 6.96 20.43
N GLY A 24 -27.21 6.41 21.31
CA GLY A 24 -28.20 5.42 20.99
C GLY A 24 -28.11 4.12 21.79
N GLU A 25 -28.91 3.16 21.35
CA GLU A 25 -28.99 1.83 21.94
C GLU A 25 -28.28 0.84 21.03
N VAL A 26 -27.47 -0.06 21.61
CA VAL A 26 -26.75 -1.10 20.89
C VAL A 26 -27.37 -2.46 21.19
N TYR A 27 -27.69 -3.22 20.16
CA TYR A 27 -28.30 -4.54 20.26
C TYR A 27 -27.43 -5.61 19.60
N LEU A 28 -27.39 -6.80 20.20
CA LEU A 28 -26.99 -8.01 19.49
C LEU A 28 -28.12 -8.39 18.53
N ALA A 29 -27.81 -8.50 17.27
CA ALA A 29 -28.73 -8.94 16.24
C ALA A 29 -28.13 -10.06 15.38
N GLU A 30 -28.98 -10.77 14.66
CA GLU A 30 -28.57 -11.76 13.67
C GLU A 30 -28.91 -11.22 12.28
N ASP A 31 -27.90 -11.13 11.41
CA ASP A 31 -28.07 -10.92 9.98
C ASP A 31 -28.66 -12.21 9.39
N THR A 32 -29.93 -12.18 9.06
CA THR A 32 -30.68 -13.38 8.58
C THR A 32 -30.31 -13.79 7.14
N ARG A 33 -29.64 -12.89 6.37
CA ARG A 33 -29.13 -13.19 5.02
C ARG A 33 -27.79 -13.92 5.08
N LEU A 34 -26.86 -13.43 5.92
CA LEU A 34 -25.52 -13.97 6.03
C LEU A 34 -25.33 -14.92 7.22
N ARG A 35 -26.37 -15.10 8.04
CA ARG A 35 -26.40 -15.97 9.24
C ARG A 35 -25.22 -15.72 10.18
N ARG A 36 -24.99 -14.45 10.48
CA ARG A 36 -23.91 -14.01 11.37
C ARG A 36 -24.43 -13.08 12.46
N ARG A 37 -23.75 -13.06 13.62
CA ARG A 37 -24.02 -12.11 14.70
C ARG A 37 -23.44 -10.76 14.34
N VAL A 38 -24.19 -9.69 14.61
CA VAL A 38 -23.81 -8.30 14.39
C VAL A 38 -24.16 -7.46 15.61
N ALA A 39 -23.45 -6.38 15.83
CA ALA A 39 -23.86 -5.31 16.72
C ALA A 39 -24.64 -4.28 15.92
N LEU A 40 -25.88 -3.98 16.36
CA LEU A 40 -26.78 -3.04 15.69
C LEU A 40 -26.98 -1.84 16.61
N LYS A 41 -26.40 -0.70 16.25
CA LYS A 41 -26.51 0.57 16.98
C LYS A 41 -27.62 1.37 16.36
N ILE A 42 -28.68 1.66 17.14
CA ILE A 42 -29.86 2.41 16.71
C ILE A 42 -29.72 3.85 17.18
N LEU A 43 -29.86 4.79 16.24
CA LEU A 43 -29.72 6.22 16.53
C LEU A 43 -30.91 6.77 17.30
N PRO A 44 -30.69 7.68 18.25
CA PRO A 44 -31.76 8.38 18.93
C PRO A 44 -32.60 9.22 17.96
N GLU A 45 -33.90 9.33 18.21
CA GLU A 45 -34.84 10.15 17.42
C GLU A 45 -34.35 11.60 17.26
N LYS A 46 -33.75 12.20 18.30
CA LYS A 46 -33.16 13.54 18.28
C LYS A 46 -32.06 13.74 17.22
N ILE A 47 -31.39 12.68 16.80
CA ILE A 47 -30.35 12.72 15.74
C ILE A 47 -31.00 12.39 14.40
N ALA A 48 -31.93 11.45 14.39
CA ALA A 48 -32.63 11.02 13.19
C ALA A 48 -33.56 12.11 12.60
N ASP A 49 -34.13 12.97 13.44
CA ASP A 49 -35.02 14.05 13.04
C ASP A 49 -34.32 15.32 12.53
N ASP A 50 -32.98 15.43 12.71
CA ASP A 50 -32.19 16.54 12.19
C ASP A 50 -31.41 16.11 10.92
N PRO A 51 -31.85 16.57 9.73
CA PRO A 51 -31.21 16.16 8.46
C PRO A 51 -29.72 16.48 8.36
N ASN A 52 -29.28 17.58 8.99
CA ASN A 52 -27.87 17.97 8.96
C ASN A 52 -27.01 17.06 9.86
N ARG A 53 -27.54 16.69 11.02
CA ARG A 53 -26.85 15.77 11.94
C ARG A 53 -26.82 14.36 11.35
N LEU A 54 -27.93 13.90 10.77
CA LEU A 54 -27.98 12.61 10.10
C LEU A 54 -26.99 12.51 8.95
N LEU A 55 -26.94 13.54 8.07
CA LEU A 55 -26.00 13.58 6.95
C LEU A 55 -24.52 13.58 7.40
N ARG A 56 -24.22 14.26 8.52
CA ARG A 56 -22.88 14.23 9.11
C ARG A 56 -22.55 12.82 9.64
N PHE A 57 -23.50 12.19 10.35
CA PHE A 57 -23.35 10.82 10.85
C PHE A 57 -23.10 9.83 9.72
N GLU A 58 -23.88 9.92 8.65
CA GLU A 58 -23.71 9.09 7.45
C GLU A 58 -22.30 9.24 6.84
N ARG A 59 -21.82 10.47 6.73
CA ARG A 59 -20.46 10.74 6.20
C ARG A 59 -19.36 10.20 7.10
N GLU A 60 -19.49 10.36 8.42
CA GLU A 60 -18.52 9.84 9.37
C GLU A 60 -18.56 8.31 9.45
N ALA A 61 -19.75 7.69 9.43
CA ALA A 61 -19.91 6.25 9.32
C ALA A 61 -19.32 5.69 8.01
N PHE A 62 -19.53 6.40 6.91
CA PHE A 62 -18.95 6.03 5.61
C PHE A 62 -17.42 6.13 5.63
N ALA A 63 -16.86 7.20 6.18
CA ALA A 63 -15.41 7.34 6.32
C ALA A 63 -14.81 6.25 7.22
N ALA A 64 -15.46 5.93 8.35
CA ALA A 64 -15.05 4.86 9.24
C ALA A 64 -15.18 3.46 8.61
N SER A 65 -16.19 3.24 7.75
CA SER A 65 -16.36 1.97 7.04
C SER A 65 -15.27 1.67 6.01
N ALA A 66 -14.57 2.70 5.54
CA ALA A 66 -13.44 2.57 4.64
C ALA A 66 -12.15 2.11 5.35
N LEU A 67 -12.12 2.16 6.70
CA LEU A 67 -10.99 1.69 7.49
C LEU A 67 -10.98 0.15 7.55
N ASN A 68 -9.97 -0.45 6.97
CA ASN A 68 -9.75 -1.89 7.03
C ASN A 68 -8.49 -2.19 7.85
N HIS A 69 -8.65 -2.39 9.14
CA HIS A 69 -7.55 -2.69 10.06
C HIS A 69 -7.98 -3.72 11.11
N PRO A 70 -7.14 -4.70 11.48
CA PRO A 70 -7.53 -5.77 12.42
C PRO A 70 -7.99 -5.24 13.78
N ASN A 71 -7.47 -4.11 14.22
CA ASN A 71 -7.79 -3.51 15.50
C ASN A 71 -8.84 -2.38 15.42
N ILE A 72 -9.51 -2.20 14.26
CA ILE A 72 -10.62 -1.25 14.10
C ILE A 72 -11.92 -2.04 13.93
N LEU A 73 -13.02 -1.54 14.51
CA LEU A 73 -14.35 -2.14 14.35
C LEU A 73 -14.80 -2.07 12.89
N THR A 74 -15.17 -3.20 12.31
CA THR A 74 -15.68 -3.26 10.93
C THR A 74 -17.15 -2.85 10.88
N ILE A 75 -17.48 -1.82 10.12
CA ILE A 75 -18.84 -1.39 9.83
C ILE A 75 -19.33 -2.12 8.58
N PHE A 76 -20.50 -2.76 8.68
CA PHE A 76 -21.08 -3.52 7.56
C PHE A 76 -22.09 -2.73 6.75
N GLU A 77 -22.92 -1.95 7.45
CA GLU A 77 -24.05 -1.25 6.81
C GLU A 77 -24.50 -0.07 7.66
N PHE A 78 -24.85 1.02 7.01
CA PHE A 78 -25.68 2.08 7.55
C PHE A 78 -27.04 2.00 6.82
N GLY A 79 -28.14 1.96 7.56
CA GLY A 79 -29.46 1.78 6.98
C GLY A 79 -30.57 2.49 7.77
N ALA A 80 -31.77 2.53 7.15
CA ALA A 80 -32.97 3.03 7.77
C ALA A 80 -34.15 2.10 7.49
N VAL A 81 -34.94 1.79 8.51
CA VAL A 81 -36.17 1.03 8.42
C VAL A 81 -37.21 1.65 9.35
N ASP A 82 -38.41 1.93 8.85
CA ASP A 82 -39.51 2.52 9.61
C ASP A 82 -39.09 3.81 10.38
N ASN A 83 -38.39 4.70 9.70
CA ASN A 83 -37.83 5.93 10.25
C ASN A 83 -36.79 5.74 11.38
N LYS A 84 -36.29 4.51 11.58
CA LYS A 84 -35.18 4.23 12.51
C LYS A 84 -33.89 4.05 11.74
N HIS A 85 -32.94 4.90 12.01
CA HIS A 85 -31.59 4.82 11.46
C HIS A 85 -30.73 3.92 12.33
N PHE A 86 -29.96 3.04 11.70
CA PHE A 86 -29.09 2.11 12.41
C PHE A 86 -27.72 1.95 11.72
N LEU A 87 -26.75 1.59 12.51
CA LEU A 87 -25.41 1.19 12.07
C LEU A 87 -25.22 -0.30 12.44
N ALA A 88 -24.97 -1.15 11.45
CA ALA A 88 -24.60 -2.55 11.66
C ALA A 88 -23.08 -2.72 11.58
N SER A 89 -22.50 -3.35 12.58
CA SER A 89 -21.07 -3.61 12.66
C SER A 89 -20.76 -5.04 13.09
N GLU A 90 -19.50 -5.44 13.04
CA GLU A 90 -19.10 -6.71 13.62
C GLU A 90 -19.43 -6.77 15.11
N PHE A 91 -19.89 -7.94 15.56
CA PHE A 91 -20.07 -8.21 16.98
C PHE A 91 -18.73 -8.68 17.56
N VAL A 92 -18.15 -7.87 18.44
CA VAL A 92 -16.89 -8.18 19.12
C VAL A 92 -17.20 -8.98 20.39
N GLU A 93 -16.78 -10.25 20.42
CA GLU A 93 -16.91 -11.11 21.60
C GLU A 93 -15.72 -10.87 22.53
N GLY A 94 -15.90 -10.07 23.58
CA GLY A 94 -14.84 -9.66 24.49
C GLY A 94 -15.36 -8.79 25.62
N VAL A 95 -14.43 -8.20 26.37
CA VAL A 95 -14.73 -7.25 27.46
C VAL A 95 -14.14 -5.90 27.13
N SER A 96 -14.78 -4.81 27.58
CA SER A 96 -14.17 -3.49 27.43
C SER A 96 -12.96 -3.34 28.37
N ILE A 97 -12.01 -2.50 28.00
CA ILE A 97 -10.89 -2.14 28.90
C ILE A 97 -11.43 -1.55 30.20
N ARG A 98 -12.58 -0.88 30.17
CA ARG A 98 -13.29 -0.40 31.38
C ARG A 98 -13.67 -1.56 32.31
N GLU A 99 -14.27 -2.62 31.76
CA GLU A 99 -14.64 -3.81 32.54
C GLU A 99 -13.38 -4.55 33.04
N ARG A 100 -12.34 -4.65 32.20
CA ARG A 100 -11.07 -5.27 32.57
C ARG A 100 -10.40 -4.54 33.75
N LEU A 101 -10.43 -3.20 33.75
CA LEU A 101 -9.90 -2.36 34.83
C LEU A 101 -10.67 -2.48 36.13
N SER A 102 -11.93 -2.93 36.13
CA SER A 102 -12.70 -3.18 37.35
C SER A 102 -12.07 -4.26 38.24
N SER A 103 -11.24 -5.12 37.67
CA SER A 103 -10.48 -6.17 38.39
C SER A 103 -9.12 -5.67 38.91
N GLY A 104 -8.78 -4.42 38.70
CA GLY A 104 -7.50 -3.79 39.07
C GLY A 104 -6.62 -3.39 37.87
N PRO A 105 -5.48 -2.75 38.15
CA PRO A 105 -4.54 -2.32 37.09
C PRO A 105 -3.98 -3.51 36.33
N LEU A 106 -3.59 -3.26 35.06
CA LEU A 106 -3.06 -4.30 34.18
C LEU A 106 -1.56 -4.54 34.45
N SER A 107 -1.09 -5.71 34.06
CA SER A 107 0.35 -5.99 34.05
C SER A 107 1.07 -5.16 32.98
N LEU A 108 2.38 -5.00 33.11
CA LEU A 108 3.20 -4.25 32.14
C LEU A 108 3.06 -4.84 30.73
N ASN A 109 3.18 -6.15 30.58
CA ASN A 109 3.10 -6.82 29.29
C ASN A 109 1.71 -6.69 28.67
N GLU A 110 0.64 -6.92 29.44
CA GLU A 110 -0.73 -6.77 28.97
C GLU A 110 -1.01 -5.31 28.52
N THR A 111 -0.50 -4.33 29.28
CA THR A 111 -0.62 -2.91 28.93
C THR A 111 0.09 -2.61 27.61
N LEU A 112 1.32 -3.13 27.41
CA LEU A 112 2.08 -2.92 26.19
C LEU A 112 1.42 -3.57 24.95
N GLU A 113 0.90 -4.80 25.09
CA GLU A 113 0.19 -5.48 24.01
C GLU A 113 -1.06 -4.70 23.57
N ILE A 114 -1.87 -4.22 24.52
CA ILE A 114 -3.03 -3.39 24.26
C ILE A 114 -2.62 -2.04 23.65
N ALA A 115 -1.54 -1.45 24.16
CA ALA A 115 -1.03 -0.16 23.71
C ALA A 115 -0.57 -0.20 22.26
N ILE A 116 0.19 -1.20 21.88
CA ILE A 116 0.69 -1.39 20.52
C ILE A 116 -0.46 -1.58 19.54
N GLN A 117 -1.44 -2.42 19.86
CA GLN A 117 -2.59 -2.67 19.01
C GLN A 117 -3.49 -1.44 18.85
N THR A 118 -3.77 -0.73 19.94
CA THR A 118 -4.58 0.49 19.91
C THR A 118 -3.88 1.60 19.13
N THR A 119 -2.58 1.79 19.35
CA THR A 119 -1.81 2.82 18.63
C THR A 119 -1.68 2.49 17.15
N SER A 120 -1.59 1.21 16.77
CA SER A 120 -1.64 0.77 15.37
C SER A 120 -2.98 1.09 14.71
N ALA A 121 -4.09 0.93 15.42
CA ALA A 121 -5.42 1.34 14.94
C ALA A 121 -5.51 2.87 14.75
N LEU A 122 -5.00 3.65 15.70
CA LEU A 122 -4.96 5.11 15.62
C LEU A 122 -4.08 5.58 14.46
N GLN A 123 -2.93 4.95 14.22
CA GLN A 123 -2.08 5.25 13.08
C GLN A 123 -2.85 5.07 11.77
N ALA A 124 -3.49 3.92 11.56
CA ALA A 124 -4.25 3.65 10.35
C ALA A 124 -5.40 4.64 10.12
N ALA A 125 -6.09 5.05 11.19
CA ALA A 125 -7.15 6.07 11.12
C ALA A 125 -6.59 7.45 10.77
N HIS A 126 -5.49 7.87 11.40
CA HIS A 126 -4.84 9.16 11.17
C HIS A 126 -4.25 9.27 9.76
N GLU A 127 -3.72 8.19 9.20
CA GLU A 127 -3.27 8.11 7.81
C GLU A 127 -4.43 8.29 6.81
N ALA A 128 -5.62 7.79 7.17
CA ALA A 128 -6.86 8.02 6.41
C ALA A 128 -7.50 9.40 6.67
N GLY A 129 -6.86 10.26 7.47
CA GLY A 129 -7.38 11.59 7.81
C GLY A 129 -8.52 11.57 8.83
N ILE A 130 -8.73 10.46 9.53
CA ILE A 130 -9.80 10.28 10.52
C ILE A 130 -9.21 10.42 11.92
N ILE A 131 -9.79 11.33 12.72
CA ILE A 131 -9.45 11.54 14.13
C ILE A 131 -10.59 10.96 14.96
N HIS A 132 -10.27 10.15 15.96
CA HIS A 132 -11.26 9.42 16.77
C HIS A 132 -12.03 10.34 17.73
N ARG A 133 -11.32 11.23 18.45
CA ARG A 133 -11.84 12.29 19.36
C ARG A 133 -12.51 11.83 20.65
N ASP A 134 -12.76 10.52 20.83
CA ASP A 134 -13.39 9.96 22.02
C ASP A 134 -12.71 8.62 22.41
N ILE A 135 -11.38 8.61 22.45
CA ILE A 135 -10.62 7.44 22.96
C ILE A 135 -10.78 7.39 24.47
N LYS A 136 -11.32 6.25 24.94
CA LYS A 136 -11.53 5.95 26.37
C LYS A 136 -11.60 4.42 26.57
N PRO A 137 -11.45 3.90 27.79
CA PRO A 137 -11.48 2.48 28.06
C PRO A 137 -12.77 1.76 27.63
N ASP A 138 -13.89 2.49 27.55
CA ASP A 138 -15.18 1.97 27.11
C ASP A 138 -15.21 1.68 25.59
N ASN A 139 -14.40 2.40 24.81
CA ASN A 139 -14.30 2.27 23.35
C ASN A 139 -13.17 1.33 22.91
N LEU A 140 -12.55 0.61 23.83
CA LEU A 140 -11.52 -0.38 23.57
C LEU A 140 -12.00 -1.75 24.06
N MET A 141 -12.21 -2.69 23.15
CA MET A 141 -12.64 -4.05 23.47
C MET A 141 -11.47 -5.02 23.36
N LEU A 142 -11.26 -5.81 24.43
CA LEU A 142 -10.28 -6.89 24.46
C LEU A 142 -10.99 -8.22 24.27
N ARG A 143 -10.65 -8.94 23.21
CA ARG A 143 -11.15 -10.27 22.92
C ARG A 143 -10.40 -11.34 23.75
N ALA A 144 -11.00 -12.52 23.88
CA ALA A 144 -10.40 -13.65 24.61
C ALA A 144 -9.08 -14.16 23.99
N ASP A 145 -8.86 -13.91 22.69
CA ASP A 145 -7.63 -14.25 21.96
C ASP A 145 -6.54 -13.15 22.04
N GLY A 146 -6.74 -12.13 22.88
CA GLY A 146 -5.78 -11.05 23.09
C GLY A 146 -5.84 -9.92 22.03
N TYR A 147 -6.75 -10.01 21.06
CA TYR A 147 -6.92 -8.92 20.07
C TYR A 147 -7.73 -7.77 20.64
N VAL A 148 -7.26 -6.55 20.38
CA VAL A 148 -7.97 -5.32 20.73
C VAL A 148 -8.77 -4.81 19.53
N LYS A 149 -9.99 -4.35 19.76
CA LYS A 149 -10.82 -3.64 18.78
C LYS A 149 -11.15 -2.25 19.29
N VAL A 150 -10.80 -1.23 18.51
CA VAL A 150 -11.17 0.18 18.73
C VAL A 150 -12.54 0.42 18.11
N LEU A 151 -13.49 0.89 18.94
CA LEU A 151 -14.89 1.10 18.57
C LEU A 151 -15.15 2.58 18.27
N ASP A 152 -16.23 2.87 17.55
CA ASP A 152 -16.87 4.20 17.41
C ASP A 152 -15.97 5.36 16.91
N PHE A 153 -15.18 5.14 15.84
CA PHE A 153 -14.39 6.20 15.20
C PHE A 153 -15.26 7.36 14.71
N GLY A 154 -14.90 8.58 15.09
CA GLY A 154 -15.40 9.83 14.51
C GLY A 154 -16.84 10.22 14.85
N LEU A 155 -17.63 9.35 15.48
CA LEU A 155 -19.06 9.57 15.74
C LEU A 155 -19.35 10.61 16.85
N ALA A 156 -18.33 11.09 17.55
CA ALA A 156 -18.47 11.99 18.73
C ALA A 156 -18.84 13.44 18.36
N LYS A 157 -18.62 13.88 17.11
CA LYS A 157 -18.87 15.26 16.68
C LYS A 157 -20.36 15.68 16.65
N LEU A 158 -21.25 14.71 16.80
CA LEU A 158 -22.70 14.90 16.69
C LEU A 158 -23.37 15.35 17.99
N SER A 159 -22.71 15.19 19.12
CA SER A 159 -23.24 15.54 20.44
C SER A 159 -22.86 16.95 20.91
N GLU A 160 -22.03 17.68 20.17
CA GLU A 160 -21.70 19.07 20.51
C GLU A 160 -22.79 20.01 20.01
N PRO A 161 -23.41 20.85 20.88
CA PRO A 161 -24.29 21.93 20.47
C PRO A 161 -23.51 22.94 19.63
N GLU A 162 -24.11 23.48 18.56
CA GLU A 162 -23.53 24.51 17.67
C GLU A 162 -23.04 25.79 18.39
N ALA A 163 -23.30 25.95 19.71
CA ALA A 163 -22.83 27.03 20.52
C ALA A 163 -21.32 27.10 20.77
N PHE A 164 -20.58 26.00 20.52
CA PHE A 164 -19.11 25.97 20.69
C PHE A 164 -18.32 26.41 19.45
N SER A 165 -18.95 26.47 18.29
CA SER A 165 -18.26 26.79 17.01
C SER A 165 -18.48 28.23 16.53
N ALA A 166 -19.36 29.01 17.17
CA ALA A 166 -19.55 30.46 16.89
C ALA A 166 -18.92 31.28 17.99
N GLY A 167 -17.70 31.75 17.73
CA GLY A 167 -17.01 32.69 18.62
C GLY A 167 -17.83 33.96 18.81
N LEU A 168 -18.49 34.07 19.96
CA LEU A 168 -19.01 35.29 20.48
C LEU A 168 -18.48 35.49 21.89
N VAL A 169 -17.53 36.40 21.96
CA VAL A 169 -17.01 37.04 23.18
C VAL A 169 -18.16 37.82 23.83
N SER A 170 -18.65 37.31 24.95
CA SER A 170 -19.21 38.14 26.02
C SER A 170 -19.54 37.26 27.24
N ASP A 171 -18.83 37.55 28.32
CA ASP A 171 -19.01 37.16 29.70
C ASP A 171 -18.99 35.66 30.08
N PRO A 172 -17.85 35.15 30.61
CA PRO A 172 -17.66 33.72 30.88
C PRO A 172 -18.43 33.18 32.09
N GLU A 173 -18.89 34.02 33.04
CA GLU A 173 -19.45 33.54 34.30
C GLU A 173 -20.97 33.26 34.28
N ALA A 174 -21.72 33.87 33.35
CA ALA A 174 -23.18 33.81 33.37
C ALA A 174 -23.78 32.63 32.58
N GLN A 175 -23.04 32.05 31.64
CA GLN A 175 -23.52 30.92 30.78
C GLN A 175 -23.18 29.53 31.29
N THR A 176 -22.15 29.39 32.13
CA THR A 176 -21.70 28.10 32.67
C THR A 176 -22.71 27.47 33.66
N GLN A 177 -23.51 28.28 34.34
CA GLN A 177 -24.50 27.79 35.34
C GLN A 177 -25.82 27.30 34.74
N LYS A 178 -26.22 27.75 33.55
CA LYS A 178 -27.51 27.34 32.94
C LYS A 178 -27.48 26.09 32.10
N GLN A 179 -26.31 25.67 31.60
CA GLN A 179 -26.13 24.45 30.79
C GLN A 179 -25.73 23.20 31.62
N LEU A 180 -25.38 23.35 32.89
CA LEU A 180 -24.92 22.27 33.77
C LEU A 180 -26.07 21.50 34.49
N GLN A 181 -27.33 21.79 34.19
CA GLN A 181 -28.48 21.15 34.86
C GLN A 181 -29.19 20.05 34.09
N THR A 182 -28.58 19.47 33.06
CA THR A 182 -29.16 18.30 32.34
C THR A 182 -28.38 17.02 32.68
N GLU A 183 -29.03 16.18 33.50
CA GLU A 183 -28.76 14.77 33.78
C GLU A 183 -27.42 14.45 34.48
N ALA A 184 -27.44 14.61 35.80
CA ALA A 184 -26.40 14.10 36.70
C ALA A 184 -26.40 12.53 36.72
N GLY A 185 -25.57 11.92 35.94
CA GLY A 185 -25.32 10.47 36.04
C GLY A 185 -24.52 9.86 34.88
N VAL A 186 -24.69 10.31 33.64
CA VAL A 186 -24.12 9.68 32.47
C VAL A 186 -22.90 10.40 31.87
N ILE A 187 -22.69 11.69 32.21
CA ILE A 187 -21.67 12.57 31.58
C ILE A 187 -20.32 12.54 32.32
N MET A 188 -20.27 12.05 33.58
CA MET A 188 -19.08 12.18 34.42
C MET A 188 -17.86 11.32 33.96
N GLY A 189 -18.07 10.26 33.18
CA GLY A 189 -16.99 9.37 32.74
C GLY A 189 -16.17 9.85 31.53
N THR A 190 -16.78 10.56 30.59
CA THR A 190 -16.15 10.90 29.29
C THR A 190 -15.18 12.08 29.39
N VAL A 191 -15.43 13.01 30.28
CA VAL A 191 -14.64 14.26 30.41
C VAL A 191 -13.19 14.02 30.82
N GLY A 192 -12.93 12.97 31.57
CA GLY A 192 -11.57 12.65 32.07
C GLY A 192 -10.52 12.30 31.02
N TYR A 193 -10.92 12.12 29.75
CA TYR A 193 -10.02 11.77 28.63
C TYR A 193 -9.91 12.90 27.60
N MET A 194 -10.66 14.00 27.77
CA MET A 194 -10.59 15.16 26.88
C MET A 194 -9.19 15.77 26.89
N SER A 195 -8.72 16.20 25.73
CA SER A 195 -7.46 16.93 25.65
C SER A 195 -7.61 18.39 26.12
N PRO A 196 -6.52 19.06 26.50
CA PRO A 196 -6.55 20.49 26.86
C PRO A 196 -7.16 21.37 25.76
N GLU A 197 -6.90 21.07 24.49
CA GLU A 197 -7.47 21.77 23.35
C GLU A 197 -8.98 21.50 23.19
N GLN A 198 -9.46 20.29 23.43
CA GLN A 198 -10.90 19.99 23.45
C GLN A 198 -11.58 20.72 24.60
N THR A 199 -10.96 20.68 25.78
CA THR A 199 -11.49 21.37 26.99
C THR A 199 -11.61 22.88 26.80
N ARG A 200 -10.71 23.49 26.01
CA ARG A 200 -10.72 24.91 25.67
C ARG A 200 -11.55 25.25 24.43
N GLY A 201 -12.17 24.27 23.74
CA GLY A 201 -12.93 24.50 22.51
C GLY A 201 -12.06 24.93 21.32
N LEU A 202 -10.77 24.61 21.34
CA LEU A 202 -9.84 24.94 20.26
C LEU A 202 -9.95 23.89 19.12
N SER A 203 -9.38 24.21 17.98
CA SER A 203 -9.27 23.25 16.88
C SER A 203 -8.44 22.04 17.30
N VAL A 204 -8.96 20.83 17.05
CA VAL A 204 -8.33 19.56 17.40
C VAL A 204 -7.73 18.89 16.18
N ASP A 205 -6.55 18.30 16.36
CA ASP A 205 -5.88 17.47 15.36
C ASP A 205 -5.61 16.05 15.91
N LYS A 206 -4.88 15.22 15.17
CA LYS A 206 -4.57 13.84 15.54
C LYS A 206 -3.88 13.66 16.90
N ARG A 207 -3.22 14.70 17.44
CA ARG A 207 -2.54 14.69 18.74
C ARG A 207 -3.52 14.67 19.92
N THR A 208 -4.79 15.01 19.68
CA THR A 208 -5.87 14.83 20.65
C THR A 208 -6.09 13.35 21.01
N ASP A 209 -6.05 12.45 20.02
CA ASP A 209 -6.18 11.01 20.27
C ASP A 209 -4.99 10.45 21.03
N ILE A 210 -3.79 10.99 20.80
CA ILE A 210 -2.57 10.63 21.52
C ILE A 210 -2.69 11.01 23.00
N TRP A 211 -3.22 12.20 23.31
CA TRP A 211 -3.51 12.59 24.68
C TRP A 211 -4.54 11.67 25.33
N SER A 212 -5.69 11.46 24.68
CA SER A 212 -6.76 10.63 25.22
C SER A 212 -6.27 9.21 25.48
N PHE A 213 -5.45 8.67 24.55
CA PHE A 213 -4.83 7.37 24.73
C PHE A 213 -3.77 7.37 25.85
N GLY A 214 -3.01 8.45 26.01
CA GLY A 214 -2.11 8.65 27.15
C GLY A 214 -2.84 8.56 28.49
N CYS A 215 -4.06 9.12 28.58
CA CYS A 215 -4.92 8.98 29.77
C CYS A 215 -5.33 7.50 29.99
N VAL A 216 -5.65 6.76 28.94
CA VAL A 216 -5.99 5.33 29.04
C VAL A 216 -4.77 4.52 29.47
N LEU A 217 -3.58 4.78 28.91
CA LEU A 217 -2.33 4.12 29.30
C LEU A 217 -2.03 4.35 30.79
N TYR A 218 -2.15 5.60 31.25
CA TYR A 218 -1.96 5.92 32.65
C TYR A 218 -2.94 5.12 33.53
N GLU A 219 -4.23 5.07 33.15
CA GLU A 219 -5.26 4.35 33.91
C GLU A 219 -5.04 2.83 33.91
N MET A 220 -4.60 2.26 32.78
CA MET A 220 -4.25 0.82 32.71
C MET A 220 -3.12 0.46 33.68
N LEU A 221 -2.14 1.33 33.84
CA LEU A 221 -0.99 1.10 34.71
C LEU A 221 -1.29 1.40 36.18
N SER A 222 -2.03 2.49 36.47
CA SER A 222 -2.25 2.97 37.85
C SER A 222 -3.57 2.53 38.47
N GLY A 223 -4.55 2.08 37.66
CA GLY A 223 -5.91 1.78 38.08
C GLY A 223 -6.81 3.01 38.26
N GLU A 224 -6.30 4.22 38.02
CA GLU A 224 -7.05 5.45 38.18
C GLU A 224 -6.80 6.46 37.05
N SER A 225 -7.83 7.24 36.67
CA SER A 225 -7.69 8.31 35.69
C SER A 225 -6.74 9.41 36.17
N PRO A 226 -5.82 9.93 35.31
CA PRO A 226 -4.76 10.88 35.73
C PRO A 226 -5.27 12.22 36.23
N PHE A 227 -6.43 12.67 35.76
CA PHE A 227 -6.94 14.03 36.03
C PHE A 227 -8.27 14.05 36.77
N ARG A 228 -8.71 12.95 37.37
CA ARG A 228 -9.99 12.88 38.08
C ARG A 228 -10.06 13.89 39.22
N GLY A 229 -11.06 14.76 39.17
CA GLY A 229 -11.42 15.73 40.21
C GLY A 229 -12.65 15.30 41.01
N ALA A 230 -12.94 16.03 42.09
CA ALA A 230 -14.14 15.80 42.90
C ALA A 230 -15.42 16.19 42.13
N THR A 231 -15.33 17.19 41.24
CA THR A 231 -16.39 17.65 40.36
C THR A 231 -15.92 17.61 38.90
N MET A 232 -16.87 17.79 37.97
CA MET A 232 -16.55 17.92 36.52
C MET A 232 -15.67 19.17 36.29
N ALA A 233 -15.95 20.28 36.95
CA ALA A 233 -15.16 21.49 36.84
C ALA A 233 -13.73 21.29 37.35
N ASP A 234 -13.54 20.56 38.47
CA ASP A 234 -12.22 20.18 38.96
C ASP A 234 -11.46 19.29 37.97
N THR A 235 -12.16 18.34 37.31
CA THR A 235 -11.57 17.48 36.30
C THR A 235 -11.09 18.29 35.09
N LEU A 236 -11.91 19.23 34.58
CA LEU A 236 -11.53 20.13 33.49
C LEU A 236 -10.36 21.04 33.88
N ALA A 237 -10.35 21.59 35.10
CA ALA A 237 -9.24 22.38 35.61
C ALA A 237 -7.95 21.55 35.72
N ASN A 238 -8.05 20.32 36.20
CA ASN A 238 -6.90 19.39 36.27
C ASN A 238 -6.32 19.05 34.88
N ILE A 239 -7.17 18.83 33.86
CA ILE A 239 -6.76 18.59 32.51
C ILE A 239 -5.92 19.76 31.96
N ILE A 240 -6.31 21.00 32.29
CA ILE A 240 -5.65 22.20 31.76
C ILE A 240 -4.36 22.53 32.54
N HIS A 241 -4.34 22.33 33.85
CA HIS A 241 -3.33 22.95 34.71
C HIS A 241 -2.50 21.95 35.55
N ARG A 242 -2.99 20.75 35.82
CA ARG A 242 -2.34 19.83 36.76
C ARG A 242 -1.55 18.75 36.00
N GLU A 243 -0.29 18.54 36.40
CA GLU A 243 0.48 17.37 35.91
C GLU A 243 -0.04 16.08 36.55
N PRO A 244 0.02 14.94 35.83
CA PRO A 244 -0.36 13.65 36.36
C PRO A 244 0.57 13.24 37.51
N VAL A 245 0.05 12.52 38.49
CA VAL A 245 0.89 11.93 39.55
C VAL A 245 1.75 10.84 38.93
N SER A 246 3.06 10.81 39.30
CA SER A 246 3.97 9.78 38.81
C SER A 246 3.41 8.37 39.10
N ILE A 247 3.47 7.49 38.09
CA ILE A 247 3.00 6.09 38.18
C ILE A 247 3.86 5.32 39.21
N SER A 248 5.15 5.62 39.28
CA SER A 248 6.07 5.02 40.24
C SER A 248 5.70 5.31 41.73
N ASN A 249 4.98 6.38 42.02
CA ASN A 249 4.43 6.67 43.34
C ASN A 249 3.20 5.82 43.71
N ARG A 250 2.57 5.19 42.72
CA ARG A 250 1.36 4.37 42.89
C ARG A 250 1.63 2.85 42.74
N ARG A 251 2.73 2.51 42.05
CA ARG A 251 3.09 1.13 41.72
C ARG A 251 4.60 0.91 41.83
N HIS A 252 5.04 -0.04 42.67
CA HIS A 252 6.47 -0.32 42.90
C HIS A 252 7.16 -1.04 41.73
N ASP A 253 6.41 -1.69 40.86
CA ASP A 253 6.89 -2.40 39.68
C ASP A 253 6.71 -1.60 38.37
N SER A 254 6.66 -0.25 38.44
CA SER A 254 6.55 0.61 37.28
C SER A 254 7.83 0.62 36.45
N ASN A 255 7.68 0.55 35.13
CA ASN A 255 8.80 0.73 34.21
C ASN A 255 8.99 2.21 33.88
N PRO A 256 10.19 2.79 34.16
CA PRO A 256 10.43 4.24 33.95
C PRO A 256 10.30 4.69 32.49
N GLU A 257 10.60 3.81 31.54
CA GLU A 257 10.50 4.16 30.12
C GLU A 257 9.04 4.24 29.67
N LEU A 258 8.20 3.28 30.11
CA LEU A 258 6.76 3.36 29.81
C LEU A 258 6.14 4.58 30.49
N GLU A 259 6.57 4.92 31.71
CA GLU A 259 6.15 6.16 32.37
C GLU A 259 6.57 7.40 31.57
N GLY A 260 7.77 7.40 30.98
CA GLY A 260 8.25 8.45 30.08
C GLY A 260 7.36 8.60 28.84
N ILE A 261 6.95 7.48 28.22
CA ILE A 261 6.03 7.46 27.07
C ILE A 261 4.66 8.05 27.46
N VAL A 262 4.13 7.65 28.61
CA VAL A 262 2.84 8.19 29.12
C VAL A 262 2.95 9.69 29.39
N ASN A 263 4.00 10.15 30.08
CA ASN A 263 4.20 11.57 30.38
C ASN A 263 4.34 12.42 29.12
N ARG A 264 5.07 11.94 28.11
CA ARG A 264 5.16 12.63 26.81
C ARG A 264 3.81 12.69 26.11
N SER A 265 3.01 11.63 26.15
CA SER A 265 1.64 11.64 25.60
C SER A 265 0.72 12.62 26.32
N LEU A 266 0.94 12.86 27.63
CA LEU A 266 0.15 13.75 28.50
C LEU A 266 0.76 15.15 28.66
N ALA A 267 1.71 15.57 27.82
CA ALA A 267 2.22 16.94 27.81
C ALA A 267 1.10 17.93 27.50
N LYS A 268 1.00 19.04 28.28
CA LYS A 268 -0.10 20.01 28.13
C LYS A 268 -0.06 20.75 26.81
N ASN A 269 1.15 21.08 26.34
CA ASN A 269 1.37 21.62 25.02
C ASN A 269 1.36 20.50 23.98
N ALA A 270 0.48 20.59 22.98
CA ALA A 270 0.39 19.59 21.92
C ALA A 270 1.71 19.42 21.12
N ASP A 271 2.53 20.48 21.02
CA ASP A 271 3.82 20.45 20.30
C ASP A 271 4.91 19.65 21.05
N GLU A 272 4.74 19.40 22.33
CA GLU A 272 5.64 18.60 23.16
C GLU A 272 5.25 17.10 23.22
N ARG A 273 4.06 16.76 22.70
CA ARG A 273 3.58 15.38 22.60
C ARG A 273 4.23 14.65 21.43
N TYR A 274 3.91 13.37 21.30
CA TYR A 274 4.11 12.67 20.03
C TYR A 274 3.37 13.39 18.90
N GLN A 275 4.04 13.60 17.77
CA GLN A 275 3.44 14.32 16.64
C GLN A 275 2.62 13.39 15.71
N SER A 276 2.76 12.09 15.87
CA SER A 276 1.97 11.08 15.18
C SER A 276 1.79 9.82 16.05
N ALA A 277 0.74 9.04 15.75
CA ALA A 277 0.56 7.72 16.35
C ALA A 277 1.69 6.74 15.92
N GLU A 278 2.29 6.95 14.76
CA GLU A 278 3.45 6.18 14.28
C GLU A 278 4.66 6.34 15.23
N GLU A 279 4.94 7.58 15.66
CA GLU A 279 6.03 7.89 16.58
C GLU A 279 5.81 7.21 17.95
N LEU A 280 4.60 7.30 18.50
CA LEU A 280 4.21 6.62 19.74
C LEU A 280 4.32 5.08 19.60
N LEU A 281 3.87 4.53 18.47
CA LEU A 281 3.92 3.09 18.20
C LEU A 281 5.37 2.57 18.11
N ALA A 282 6.26 3.35 17.55
CA ALA A 282 7.68 3.01 17.45
C ALA A 282 8.31 2.87 18.85
N ASP A 283 8.08 3.83 19.75
CA ASP A 283 8.61 3.81 21.12
C ASP A 283 8.03 2.63 21.93
N LEU A 284 6.71 2.36 21.79
CA LEU A 284 6.07 1.22 22.47
C LEU A 284 6.64 -0.12 22.01
N LYS A 285 6.86 -0.31 20.71
CA LYS A 285 7.46 -1.53 20.12
C LYS A 285 8.91 -1.70 20.54
N GLN A 286 9.66 -0.62 20.58
CA GLN A 286 11.06 -0.65 21.03
C GLN A 286 11.16 -1.08 22.49
N LEU A 287 10.27 -0.55 23.35
CA LEU A 287 10.20 -0.95 24.75
C LEU A 287 9.85 -2.44 24.90
N GLN A 288 8.84 -2.92 24.15
CA GLN A 288 8.45 -4.34 24.18
C GLN A 288 9.63 -5.25 23.80
N GLN A 289 10.32 -4.96 22.70
CA GLN A 289 11.47 -5.76 22.25
C GLN A 289 12.60 -5.80 23.30
N ARG A 290 12.84 -4.69 23.98
CA ARG A 290 13.86 -4.62 25.04
C ARG A 290 13.49 -5.50 26.23
N LEU A 291 12.25 -5.42 26.70
CA LEU A 291 11.78 -6.24 27.81
C LEU A 291 11.78 -7.73 27.48
N GLU A 292 11.44 -8.11 26.24
CA GLU A 292 11.52 -9.48 25.76
C GLU A 292 12.98 -9.99 25.74
N PHE A 293 13.90 -9.15 25.31
CA PHE A 293 15.33 -9.46 25.31
C PHE A 293 15.90 -9.62 26.75
N GLU A 294 15.55 -8.71 27.65
CA GLU A 294 15.94 -8.80 29.09
C GLU A 294 15.40 -10.07 29.72
N ALA A 295 14.14 -10.42 29.47
CA ALA A 295 13.53 -11.66 29.97
C ALA A 295 14.19 -12.93 29.37
N GLN A 296 14.72 -12.88 28.14
CA GLN A 296 15.50 -13.99 27.55
C GLN A 296 16.88 -14.12 28.20
N LEU A 297 17.54 -13.00 28.48
CA LEU A 297 18.84 -13.00 29.19
C LEU A 297 18.72 -13.58 30.62
N GLU A 298 17.67 -13.21 31.35
CA GLU A 298 17.41 -13.72 32.68
C GLU A 298 17.12 -15.24 32.69
N ARG A 299 16.36 -15.74 31.70
CA ARG A 299 16.12 -17.20 31.54
C ARG A 299 17.40 -17.93 31.17
N SER A 300 18.27 -17.34 30.37
CA SER A 300 19.57 -17.94 30.00
C SER A 300 20.57 -17.94 31.14
N SER A 301 20.55 -16.94 32.03
CA SER A 301 21.40 -16.89 33.23
C SER A 301 20.94 -17.84 34.31
N ASN A 302 19.63 -18.03 34.49
CA ASN A 302 19.06 -18.98 35.47
C ASN A 302 19.19 -20.44 35.00
N ALA A 303 19.21 -20.73 33.71
CA ALA A 303 19.45 -22.08 33.18
C ALA A 303 20.90 -22.55 33.40
N ASN A 304 21.86 -21.63 33.57
CA ASN A 304 23.25 -21.97 33.89
C ASN A 304 23.54 -22.19 35.38
N VAL A 305 22.57 -21.94 36.28
CA VAL A 305 22.74 -22.15 37.75
C VAL A 305 22.24 -23.51 38.19
N GLU A 306 21.44 -24.24 37.43
CA GLU A 306 20.85 -25.53 37.84
C GLU A 306 21.63 -26.78 37.44
N THR A 307 22.78 -26.66 36.77
CA THR A 307 23.60 -27.84 36.41
C THR A 307 25.05 -27.72 36.83
N ALA A 308 25.31 -27.71 38.15
CA ALA A 308 26.61 -28.02 38.69
C ALA A 308 26.49 -28.87 39.97
N PRO A 309 26.81 -30.18 39.96
CA PRO A 309 26.92 -30.93 41.20
C PRO A 309 28.22 -30.54 41.91
N THR A 310 28.07 -30.05 43.11
CA THR A 310 29.17 -29.76 44.06
C THR A 310 29.93 -31.02 44.40
N GLN A 311 31.16 -31.21 43.95
CA GLN A 311 32.13 -32.10 44.55
C GLN A 311 33.22 -31.28 45.25
N ILE A 312 33.21 -31.38 46.56
CA ILE A 312 34.26 -30.90 47.44
C ILE A 312 35.44 -31.87 47.36
N ILE A 313 36.62 -31.45 46.88
CA ILE A 313 37.89 -32.09 47.13
C ILE A 313 38.90 -31.05 47.65
N ARG A 314 39.44 -31.38 48.84
CA ARG A 314 40.45 -30.62 49.54
C ARG A 314 41.78 -30.58 48.79
N SER A 315 42.44 -29.46 48.89
CA SER A 315 43.82 -29.18 48.52
C SER A 315 44.87 -30.02 49.23
N THR A 316 45.91 -30.49 48.53
CA THR A 316 47.29 -30.46 48.98
C THR A 316 48.25 -30.19 47.84
N ASN A 317 49.20 -29.31 48.08
CA ASN A 317 50.28 -28.82 47.20
C ASN A 317 51.21 -29.97 46.80
N GLU A 318 51.72 -29.85 45.58
CA GLU A 318 53.14 -29.83 45.22
C GLU A 318 53.37 -29.86 43.72
N ALA A 319 54.13 -28.94 43.22
CA ALA A 319 54.75 -28.95 41.90
C ALA A 319 56.23 -29.46 42.16
N PRO A 320 57.13 -29.77 41.17
CA PRO A 320 57.11 -29.46 39.76
C PRO A 320 57.74 -30.50 38.81
N GLU A 321 57.87 -30.06 37.55
CA GLU A 321 58.85 -30.44 36.52
C GLU A 321 58.48 -31.47 35.43
N ALA A 322 58.41 -30.91 34.26
CA ALA A 322 59.17 -31.04 33.02
C ALA A 322 59.23 -32.36 32.26
N SER A 323 58.95 -32.16 31.01
CA SER A 323 59.68 -32.65 29.82
C SER A 323 58.97 -33.67 28.91
N SER A 324 59.00 -33.20 27.66
CA SER A 324 59.30 -33.88 26.42
C SER A 324 58.24 -34.77 25.73
N SER A 325 57.86 -34.27 24.57
CA SER A 325 57.46 -35.05 23.37
C SER A 325 58.59 -35.99 22.90
N PRO A 326 58.49 -36.86 21.89
CA PRO A 326 57.51 -36.93 20.79
C PRO A 326 57.32 -38.38 20.22
N SER A 327 56.63 -38.40 19.07
CA SER A 327 56.75 -39.41 17.98
C SER A 327 55.77 -40.57 17.98
N GLU A 328 54.95 -40.57 17.03
CA GLU A 328 54.97 -41.18 15.68
C GLU A 328 54.60 -42.68 15.65
N VAL A 329 53.82 -42.93 14.67
CA VAL A 329 53.90 -44.02 13.64
C VAL A 329 52.84 -45.14 13.70
N THR A 330 51.96 -45.02 12.80
CA THR A 330 51.60 -45.96 11.70
C THR A 330 50.91 -47.30 11.97
N ARG A 331 49.84 -47.43 11.20
CA ARG A 331 49.50 -48.54 10.29
C ARG A 331 48.70 -49.76 10.74
N GLU A 332 47.69 -49.85 9.96
CA GLU A 332 47.25 -51.05 9.14
C GLU A 332 46.47 -52.11 9.86
N ALA A 333 45.31 -52.27 9.40
CA ALA A 333 44.77 -53.04 8.30
C ALA A 333 44.09 -54.33 8.74
N ALA A 334 43.00 -54.51 8.15
CA ALA A 334 42.49 -55.76 7.57
C ALA A 334 41.66 -56.73 8.46
N THR A 335 40.53 -56.97 7.95
CA THR A 335 39.89 -58.16 7.36
C THR A 335 39.11 -59.11 8.29
N GLU A 336 37.97 -59.41 7.70
CA GLU A 336 37.26 -60.71 7.61
C GLU A 336 36.57 -61.20 8.88
N SER A 337 35.35 -61.52 8.82
CA SER A 337 34.54 -62.48 8.09
C SER A 337 33.74 -63.38 9.01
N ASN A 338 32.62 -63.84 8.53
CA ASN A 338 31.80 -64.97 8.90
C ASN A 338 30.73 -64.87 9.96
N ALA A 339 29.50 -64.91 9.54
CA ALA A 339 28.64 -66.02 9.17
C ALA A 339 28.24 -66.97 10.31
N ASN A 340 26.95 -67.02 10.56
CA ASN A 340 26.12 -68.24 10.68
C ASN A 340 24.74 -67.81 11.23
N ARG A 341 23.70 -68.00 10.50
CA ARG A 341 22.85 -69.14 10.20
C ARG A 341 22.10 -69.73 11.40
N VAL A 342 20.81 -69.98 11.08
CA VAL A 342 19.92 -71.07 11.52
C VAL A 342 18.98 -70.64 12.62
N THR A 343 17.63 -70.70 12.54
CA THR A 343 16.69 -71.70 11.98
C THR A 343 15.25 -71.20 12.10
N THR A 344 14.47 -71.58 11.12
CA THR A 344 13.00 -71.66 11.16
C THR A 344 12.54 -72.84 12.06
N PRO A 345 11.25 -72.89 12.48
CA PRO A 345 10.44 -73.99 11.97
C PRO A 345 8.99 -73.62 11.52
N THR A 346 8.63 -74.30 10.50
CA THR A 346 7.36 -74.66 9.94
C THR A 346 6.40 -75.40 10.86
N THR A 347 5.09 -75.20 10.68
CA THR A 347 4.01 -76.22 10.76
C THR A 347 2.76 -75.62 10.17
N MET A 348 2.25 -76.14 9.16
CA MET A 348 1.45 -77.29 8.76
C MET A 348 -0.01 -76.93 8.49
N PHE A 349 -0.38 -77.26 7.26
CA PHE A 349 -1.77 -77.31 6.71
C PHE A 349 -2.56 -78.48 7.30
N PRO A 350 -3.91 -78.58 7.18
CA PRO A 350 -4.44 -79.51 6.20
C PRO A 350 -5.56 -78.98 5.31
N GLY A 351 -5.71 -79.65 4.13
CA GLY A 351 -6.55 -79.45 3.03
C GLY A 351 -7.87 -80.22 3.01
N PRO A 352 -8.53 -80.38 1.83
CA PRO A 352 -9.97 -80.42 1.70
C PRO A 352 -10.55 -81.87 1.57
N PRO A 353 -11.82 -82.11 1.42
CA PRO A 353 -12.62 -82.24 0.26
C PRO A 353 -14.16 -82.18 0.48
N PRO A 354 -15.07 -82.63 -0.37
CA PRO A 354 -15.06 -82.98 -1.78
C PRO A 354 -16.24 -82.39 -2.60
N ALA A 355 -16.16 -82.64 -3.90
CA ALA A 355 -17.12 -82.28 -4.92
C ALA A 355 -18.40 -83.16 -4.91
N ILE A 356 -19.49 -82.64 -5.46
CA ILE A 356 -20.54 -83.44 -6.11
C ILE A 356 -21.04 -82.71 -7.37
N SER A 357 -21.25 -83.56 -8.38
CA SER A 357 -21.45 -83.40 -9.79
C SER A 357 -22.73 -82.79 -10.28
N ALA A 358 -22.64 -82.23 -11.50
CA ALA A 358 -23.44 -82.43 -12.69
C ALA A 358 -24.79 -81.71 -12.84
N SER A 359 -24.90 -80.88 -13.83
CA SER A 359 -25.55 -81.12 -15.10
C SER A 359 -25.52 -79.90 -16.05
N GLU A 360 -25.10 -80.11 -17.26
CA GLU A 360 -25.22 -79.32 -18.46
C GLU A 360 -26.72 -79.32 -18.97
N PRO A 361 -27.10 -78.55 -20.11
CA PRO A 361 -26.36 -77.67 -20.98
C PRO A 361 -27.10 -76.37 -21.40
N GLY A 362 -26.42 -75.49 -22.03
CA GLY A 362 -27.13 -74.61 -22.92
C GLY A 362 -26.60 -73.23 -23.28
N LYS A 363 -25.92 -73.14 -24.44
CA LYS A 363 -25.83 -72.03 -25.38
C LYS A 363 -24.70 -70.97 -25.22
N SER A 364 -23.70 -71.22 -26.03
CA SER A 364 -22.89 -70.31 -26.81
C SER A 364 -23.28 -68.85 -26.78
N ARG A 365 -22.46 -67.99 -26.19
CA ARG A 365 -22.33 -66.56 -26.57
C ARG A 365 -20.86 -66.14 -26.68
N SER A 366 -20.52 -65.90 -27.91
CA SER A 366 -19.41 -65.22 -28.55
C SER A 366 -18.25 -64.72 -27.65
N ARG A 367 -17.13 -65.39 -27.75
CA ARG A 367 -15.77 -64.99 -27.28
C ARG A 367 -15.32 -63.58 -27.73
N LYS A 368 -16.06 -62.92 -28.65
CA LYS A 368 -15.70 -61.57 -29.17
C LYS A 368 -16.09 -60.47 -28.22
N THR A 369 -17.20 -60.60 -27.44
CA THR A 369 -17.67 -59.54 -26.51
C THR A 369 -16.83 -59.46 -25.24
N THR A 370 -16.29 -60.58 -24.75
CA THR A 370 -15.41 -60.59 -23.54
C THR A 370 -14.04 -59.99 -23.85
N ILE A 371 -13.50 -60.12 -25.06
CA ILE A 371 -12.23 -59.54 -25.51
C ILE A 371 -12.39 -58.00 -25.66
N ILE A 372 -13.54 -57.54 -26.17
CA ILE A 372 -13.77 -56.07 -26.33
C ILE A 372 -13.93 -55.40 -24.97
N ILE A 373 -14.63 -56.00 -24.00
CA ILE A 373 -14.77 -55.46 -22.64
C ILE A 373 -13.41 -55.48 -21.90
N ALA A 374 -12.62 -56.54 -22.05
CA ALA A 374 -11.27 -56.56 -21.44
C ALA A 374 -10.34 -55.51 -22.06
N ALA A 375 -10.41 -55.30 -23.40
CA ALA A 375 -9.61 -54.27 -24.08
C ALA A 375 -10.03 -52.85 -23.68
N THR A 376 -11.33 -52.57 -23.53
CA THR A 376 -11.81 -51.23 -23.06
C THR A 376 -11.44 -50.97 -21.61
N ILE A 377 -11.52 -51.97 -20.74
CA ILE A 377 -11.09 -51.80 -19.33
C ILE A 377 -9.58 -51.58 -19.25
N THR A 378 -8.80 -52.30 -20.03
CA THR A 378 -7.33 -52.08 -20.07
C THR A 378 -6.96 -50.70 -20.60
N THR A 379 -7.67 -50.22 -21.63
CA THR A 379 -7.42 -48.88 -22.20
C THR A 379 -7.82 -47.79 -21.20
N VAL A 380 -8.97 -47.94 -20.50
CA VAL A 380 -9.39 -46.99 -19.46
C VAL A 380 -8.41 -47.00 -18.27
N MET A 381 -7.96 -48.16 -17.84
CA MET A 381 -6.95 -48.30 -16.80
C MET A 381 -5.61 -47.67 -17.24
N ALA A 382 -5.19 -47.85 -18.48
CA ALA A 382 -3.98 -47.20 -19.01
C ALA A 382 -4.13 -45.67 -19.11
N VAL A 383 -5.31 -45.17 -19.50
CA VAL A 383 -5.59 -43.74 -19.55
C VAL A 383 -5.64 -43.14 -18.13
N VAL A 384 -6.30 -43.83 -17.18
CA VAL A 384 -6.32 -43.41 -15.76
C VAL A 384 -4.93 -43.47 -15.15
N ALA A 385 -4.15 -44.56 -15.46
CA ALA A 385 -2.77 -44.67 -14.98
C ALA A 385 -1.87 -43.58 -15.60
N ALA A 386 -2.02 -43.28 -16.91
CA ALA A 386 -1.33 -42.18 -17.57
C ALA A 386 -1.74 -40.81 -17.00
N TRP A 387 -3.02 -40.62 -16.70
CA TRP A 387 -3.52 -39.39 -16.07
C TRP A 387 -3.01 -39.28 -14.63
N VAL A 388 -3.04 -40.34 -13.84
CA VAL A 388 -2.48 -40.37 -12.46
C VAL A 388 -0.97 -40.17 -12.49
N LEU A 389 -0.24 -40.83 -13.42
CA LEU A 389 1.20 -40.61 -13.59
C LEU A 389 1.54 -39.21 -14.07
N ASN A 390 0.73 -38.62 -14.95
CA ASN A 390 0.87 -37.24 -15.37
C ASN A 390 0.53 -36.26 -14.24
N SER A 391 -0.51 -36.53 -13.45
CA SER A 391 -0.86 -35.76 -12.25
C SER A 391 0.18 -35.90 -11.14
N TYR A 392 0.79 -37.06 -10.99
CA TYR A 392 1.92 -37.31 -10.07
C TYR A 392 3.21 -36.62 -10.55
N ARG A 393 3.49 -36.66 -11.85
CA ARG A 393 4.60 -35.94 -12.48
C ARG A 393 4.40 -34.43 -12.41
N SER A 394 3.18 -33.90 -12.61
CA SER A 394 2.81 -32.48 -12.42
C SER A 394 2.92 -32.04 -10.96
N ARG A 395 2.64 -32.90 -9.99
CA ARG A 395 2.78 -32.61 -8.56
C ARG A 395 4.22 -32.67 -8.05
N ASN A 396 5.09 -33.46 -8.68
CA ASN A 396 6.49 -33.62 -8.26
C ASN A 396 7.52 -32.92 -9.17
N SER A 397 7.12 -32.37 -10.31
CA SER A 397 7.93 -31.38 -10.99
C SER A 397 7.75 -30.08 -10.23
N GLY A 398 8.72 -29.64 -9.48
CA GLY A 398 8.79 -28.26 -9.00
C GLY A 398 8.60 -27.38 -10.23
N ALA A 399 7.39 -26.86 -10.44
CA ALA A 399 7.11 -26.00 -11.58
C ALA A 399 8.07 -24.82 -11.48
N ALA A 400 8.86 -24.60 -12.53
CA ALA A 400 9.79 -23.49 -12.59
C ALA A 400 9.05 -22.18 -12.23
N ILE A 401 9.64 -21.35 -11.40
CA ILE A 401 9.12 -20.04 -11.05
C ILE A 401 9.15 -19.20 -12.33
N GLN A 402 7.96 -18.77 -12.79
CA GLN A 402 7.81 -17.96 -14.00
C GLN A 402 7.48 -16.51 -13.69
N SER A 403 7.10 -16.23 -12.45
CA SER A 403 6.77 -14.87 -12.01
C SER A 403 7.26 -14.60 -10.60
N ILE A 404 7.79 -13.39 -10.37
CA ILE A 404 8.36 -12.97 -9.10
C ILE A 404 7.96 -11.54 -8.75
N ALA A 405 7.70 -11.29 -7.46
CA ALA A 405 7.64 -9.96 -6.88
C ALA A 405 8.85 -9.72 -5.99
N VAL A 406 9.61 -8.66 -6.26
CA VAL A 406 10.66 -8.16 -5.37
C VAL A 406 10.02 -7.12 -4.45
N MET A 407 9.83 -7.47 -3.20
CA MET A 407 9.19 -6.59 -2.22
C MET A 407 10.11 -5.42 -1.85
N PRO A 408 9.55 -4.26 -1.49
CA PRO A 408 10.34 -3.17 -0.94
C PRO A 408 11.19 -3.65 0.22
N PHE A 409 12.49 -3.39 0.15
CA PHE A 409 13.40 -3.76 1.23
C PHE A 409 13.06 -2.96 2.49
N VAL A 410 13.02 -3.63 3.62
CA VAL A 410 12.76 -2.98 4.90
C VAL A 410 14.04 -2.32 5.39
N ASN A 411 13.99 -1.01 5.62
CA ASN A 411 15.08 -0.28 6.27
C ASN A 411 15.06 -0.56 7.77
N ALA A 412 15.90 -1.49 8.22
CA ALA A 412 16.00 -1.87 9.63
C ALA A 412 16.88 -0.91 10.46
N SER A 413 17.54 0.07 9.82
CA SER A 413 18.38 1.06 10.53
C SER A 413 17.58 2.16 11.23
N GLY A 414 16.28 2.34 10.87
CA GLY A 414 15.47 3.48 11.33
C GLY A 414 15.95 4.85 10.85
N ASN A 415 17.03 4.92 10.06
CA ASN A 415 17.59 6.17 9.55
C ASN A 415 16.92 6.52 8.21
N ALA A 416 16.24 7.68 8.16
CA ALA A 416 15.61 8.19 6.94
C ALA A 416 16.60 8.39 5.78
N ASP A 417 17.88 8.68 6.07
CA ASP A 417 18.93 8.83 5.05
C ASP A 417 19.29 7.51 4.35
N VAL A 418 18.83 6.36 4.85
CA VAL A 418 19.04 5.03 4.28
C VAL A 418 17.84 4.54 3.47
N GLU A 419 16.70 5.22 3.59
CA GLU A 419 15.44 4.85 2.94
C GLU A 419 15.57 4.77 1.41
N TYR A 420 16.31 5.72 0.81
CA TYR A 420 16.57 5.72 -0.62
C TYR A 420 17.36 4.49 -1.09
N LEU A 421 18.19 3.89 -0.20
CA LEU A 421 18.93 2.66 -0.53
C LEU A 421 17.99 1.46 -0.59
N SER A 422 17.05 1.35 0.35
CA SER A 422 16.06 0.28 0.39
C SER A 422 15.18 0.30 -0.86
N ASP A 423 14.63 1.45 -1.19
CA ASP A 423 13.79 1.62 -2.38
C ASP A 423 14.59 1.52 -3.67
N GLY A 424 15.77 2.14 -3.72
CA GLY A 424 16.64 2.10 -4.87
C GLY A 424 17.19 0.70 -5.17
N LEU A 425 17.54 -0.07 -4.15
CA LEU A 425 17.97 -1.46 -4.31
C LEU A 425 16.81 -2.33 -4.81
N THR A 426 15.61 -2.13 -4.28
CA THR A 426 14.38 -2.80 -4.76
C THR A 426 14.17 -2.52 -6.25
N ASP A 427 14.14 -1.24 -6.64
CA ASP A 427 13.94 -0.81 -8.04
C ASP A 427 15.02 -1.37 -8.97
N SER A 428 16.28 -1.33 -8.53
CA SER A 428 17.41 -1.84 -9.31
C SER A 428 17.39 -3.36 -9.49
N LEU A 429 16.92 -4.12 -8.48
CA LEU A 429 16.74 -5.57 -8.61
C LEU A 429 15.57 -5.89 -9.54
N ILE A 430 14.44 -5.19 -9.42
CA ILE A 430 13.30 -5.32 -10.35
C ILE A 430 13.76 -5.07 -11.78
N PHE A 431 14.50 -3.99 -12.03
CA PHE A 431 15.07 -3.66 -13.33
C PHE A 431 15.94 -4.79 -13.90
N ARG A 432 16.85 -5.35 -13.09
CA ARG A 432 17.70 -6.45 -13.54
C ARG A 432 16.93 -7.73 -13.83
N PHE A 433 15.95 -8.05 -13.01
CA PHE A 433 15.13 -9.24 -13.22
C PHE A 433 14.15 -9.10 -14.38
N SER A 434 13.69 -7.89 -14.71
CA SER A 434 12.84 -7.66 -15.89
C SER A 434 13.57 -7.93 -17.22
N GLN A 435 14.91 -7.89 -17.21
CA GLN A 435 15.74 -8.25 -18.37
C GLN A 435 15.89 -9.77 -18.55
N LEU A 436 15.38 -10.60 -17.61
CA LEU A 436 15.42 -12.06 -17.75
C LEU A 436 14.35 -12.53 -18.75
N PRO A 437 14.73 -13.28 -19.77
CA PRO A 437 13.75 -13.87 -20.67
C PRO A 437 12.87 -14.87 -19.93
N ASN A 438 11.56 -14.82 -20.19
CA ASN A 438 10.56 -15.74 -19.63
C ASN A 438 10.29 -15.63 -18.11
N VAL A 439 10.66 -14.54 -17.46
CA VAL A 439 10.29 -14.25 -16.08
C VAL A 439 9.42 -12.99 -16.04
N LYS A 440 8.22 -13.13 -15.53
CA LYS A 440 7.36 -11.98 -15.23
C LYS A 440 7.77 -11.39 -13.89
N VAL A 441 8.22 -10.15 -13.87
CA VAL A 441 8.60 -9.43 -12.64
C VAL A 441 7.55 -8.40 -12.32
N SER A 442 7.08 -8.38 -11.06
CA SER A 442 6.18 -7.32 -10.63
C SER A 442 6.90 -5.98 -10.63
N PRO A 443 6.32 -4.94 -11.25
CA PRO A 443 6.97 -3.63 -11.36
C PRO A 443 7.05 -2.91 -10.00
N THR A 444 7.96 -1.96 -9.91
CA THR A 444 8.20 -1.16 -8.71
C THR A 444 6.94 -0.47 -8.19
N SER A 445 6.13 0.10 -9.09
CA SER A 445 4.86 0.78 -8.73
C SER A 445 3.85 -0.15 -8.04
N SER A 446 3.83 -1.44 -8.45
CA SER A 446 2.92 -2.43 -7.88
C SER A 446 3.39 -2.94 -6.52
N VAL A 447 4.70 -3.10 -6.32
CA VAL A 447 5.25 -3.61 -5.06
C VAL A 447 5.38 -2.54 -3.99
N MET A 448 5.63 -1.27 -4.36
CA MET A 448 5.81 -0.16 -3.41
C MET A 448 4.56 0.11 -2.55
N ARG A 449 3.37 -0.22 -3.02
CA ARG A 449 2.13 -0.14 -2.21
C ARG A 449 2.14 -1.10 -1.02
N PHE A 450 2.95 -2.14 -1.06
CA PHE A 450 3.12 -3.09 0.03
C PHE A 450 4.29 -2.73 0.95
N LYS A 451 4.89 -1.56 0.77
CA LYS A 451 5.91 -1.05 1.69
C LYS A 451 5.29 -0.89 3.08
N ASN A 452 5.95 -1.46 4.07
CA ASN A 452 5.48 -1.50 5.45
C ASN A 452 4.12 -2.22 5.65
N THR A 453 3.73 -3.10 4.69
CA THR A 453 2.52 -3.89 4.83
C THR A 453 2.69 -4.97 5.90
N THR A 454 1.60 -5.24 6.63
CA THR A 454 1.49 -6.40 7.53
C THR A 454 0.88 -7.62 6.85
N LYS A 455 0.58 -7.52 5.54
CA LYS A 455 0.01 -8.63 4.78
C LYS A 455 0.98 -9.80 4.71
N ASP A 456 0.43 -11.00 4.81
CA ASP A 456 1.17 -12.24 4.58
C ASP A 456 1.71 -12.31 3.15
N VAL A 457 2.90 -12.92 3.01
CA VAL A 457 3.56 -13.14 1.71
C VAL A 457 2.64 -13.84 0.71
N ALA A 458 1.80 -14.78 1.15
CA ALA A 458 0.86 -15.47 0.28
C ALA A 458 -0.29 -14.57 -0.20
N GLU A 459 -0.72 -13.60 0.61
CA GLU A 459 -1.73 -12.62 0.23
C GLU A 459 -1.16 -11.65 -0.80
N VAL A 460 0.04 -11.13 -0.54
CA VAL A 460 0.77 -10.27 -1.49
C VAL A 460 0.98 -10.97 -2.83
N ALA A 461 1.43 -12.22 -2.80
CA ALA A 461 1.65 -13.02 -4.01
C ALA A 461 0.37 -13.23 -4.81
N ARG A 462 -0.77 -13.42 -4.14
CA ARG A 462 -2.10 -13.55 -4.76
C ARG A 462 -2.53 -12.25 -5.42
N GLU A 463 -2.36 -11.11 -4.75
CA GLU A 463 -2.70 -9.79 -5.29
C GLU A 463 -1.82 -9.42 -6.49
N LEU A 464 -0.54 -9.76 -6.45
CA LEU A 464 0.41 -9.50 -7.53
C LEU A 464 0.40 -10.60 -8.61
N ASN A 465 -0.31 -11.70 -8.37
CA ASN A 465 -0.39 -12.86 -9.25
C ASN A 465 1.00 -13.38 -9.65
N VAL A 466 1.81 -13.72 -8.64
CA VAL A 466 3.18 -14.22 -8.80
C VAL A 466 3.40 -15.57 -8.14
N ASP A 467 4.35 -16.36 -8.70
CA ASP A 467 4.73 -17.69 -8.19
C ASP A 467 5.64 -17.60 -6.98
N ALA A 468 6.46 -16.55 -6.89
CA ALA A 468 7.42 -16.37 -5.80
C ALA A 468 7.50 -14.91 -5.35
N VAL A 469 7.86 -14.73 -4.09
CA VAL A 469 8.09 -13.41 -3.49
C VAL A 469 9.52 -13.36 -2.94
N PHE A 470 10.24 -12.33 -3.33
CA PHE A 470 11.57 -12.02 -2.84
C PHE A 470 11.47 -10.84 -1.86
N THR A 471 11.91 -11.05 -0.63
CA THR A 471 11.90 -10.03 0.42
C THR A 471 13.30 -9.73 0.88
N GLY A 472 13.55 -8.53 1.40
CA GLY A 472 14.83 -8.17 1.93
C GLY A 472 14.75 -7.17 3.07
N ARG A 473 15.79 -7.19 3.92
CA ARG A 473 16.04 -6.18 4.95
C ARG A 473 17.41 -5.58 4.73
N LEU A 474 17.50 -4.28 4.95
CA LEU A 474 18.75 -3.53 4.84
C LEU A 474 18.99 -2.82 6.16
N MET A 475 20.19 -3.02 6.73
CA MET A 475 20.65 -2.34 7.93
C MET A 475 22.02 -1.70 7.65
N ARG A 476 22.14 -0.43 7.95
CA ARG A 476 23.41 0.31 7.81
C ARG A 476 23.88 0.80 9.18
N ALA A 477 25.10 0.48 9.53
CA ALA A 477 25.77 0.95 10.72
C ALA A 477 27.11 1.61 10.33
N GLY A 478 27.12 2.94 10.18
CA GLY A 478 28.29 3.66 9.66
C GLY A 478 28.60 3.28 8.22
N ASP A 479 29.76 2.65 7.97
CA ASP A 479 30.20 2.14 6.66
C ASP A 479 29.84 0.66 6.42
N GLU A 480 29.35 -0.03 7.44
CA GLU A 480 28.91 -1.42 7.34
C GLU A 480 27.45 -1.48 6.85
N LEU A 481 27.21 -2.41 5.91
CA LEU A 481 25.92 -2.68 5.31
C LEU A 481 25.59 -4.16 5.45
N SER A 482 24.50 -4.48 6.13
CA SER A 482 23.95 -5.82 6.23
C SER A 482 22.68 -5.92 5.37
N VAL A 483 22.65 -6.85 4.43
CA VAL A 483 21.53 -7.10 3.54
C VAL A 483 21.08 -8.54 3.73
N SER A 484 19.92 -8.74 4.35
CA SER A 484 19.30 -10.07 4.51
C SER A 484 18.22 -10.24 3.47
N VAL A 485 18.23 -11.35 2.75
CA VAL A 485 17.28 -11.62 1.67
C VAL A 485 16.63 -12.99 1.83
N GLN A 486 15.41 -13.13 1.32
CA GLN A 486 14.65 -14.37 1.33
C GLN A 486 13.85 -14.52 0.05
N LEU A 487 13.83 -15.72 -0.51
CA LEU A 487 12.96 -16.13 -1.62
C LEU A 487 11.98 -17.17 -1.13
N ILE A 488 10.69 -16.89 -1.29
CA ILE A 488 9.59 -17.73 -0.81
C ILE A 488 8.74 -18.16 -2.00
N ASP A 489 8.50 -19.45 -2.16
CA ASP A 489 7.53 -19.99 -3.13
C ASP A 489 6.12 -19.66 -2.62
N ALA A 490 5.39 -18.83 -3.35
CA ALA A 490 4.07 -18.35 -2.94
C ALA A 490 2.98 -19.42 -2.94
N ARG A 491 3.14 -20.47 -3.75
CA ARG A 491 2.18 -21.57 -3.88
C ARG A 491 2.27 -22.56 -2.72
N THR A 492 3.50 -22.78 -2.21
CA THR A 492 3.79 -23.74 -1.15
C THR A 492 4.11 -23.09 0.18
N GLN A 493 4.30 -21.78 0.21
CA GLN A 493 4.76 -20.98 1.36
C GLN A 493 6.10 -21.45 1.93
N LYS A 494 6.90 -22.16 1.12
CA LYS A 494 8.20 -22.67 1.56
C LYS A 494 9.31 -21.68 1.22
N LEU A 495 10.20 -21.51 2.17
CA LEU A 495 11.44 -20.79 1.95
C LEU A 495 12.31 -21.59 0.95
N ILE A 496 12.59 -20.98 -0.21
CA ILE A 496 13.48 -21.57 -1.22
C ILE A 496 14.93 -21.24 -0.90
N TRP A 497 15.17 -20.00 -0.48
CA TRP A 497 16.50 -19.50 -0.21
C TRP A 497 16.46 -18.31 0.76
N ALA A 498 17.43 -18.25 1.67
CA ALA A 498 17.72 -17.10 2.52
C ALA A 498 19.22 -16.95 2.67
N GLU A 499 19.69 -15.71 2.65
CA GLU A 499 21.10 -15.39 2.82
C GLU A 499 21.28 -13.98 3.42
N GLN A 500 22.39 -13.79 4.13
CA GLN A 500 22.77 -12.50 4.69
C GLN A 500 24.13 -12.12 4.12
N TYR A 501 24.23 -10.87 3.68
CA TYR A 501 25.44 -10.27 3.12
C TYR A 501 25.89 -9.14 4.05
N ASP A 502 26.94 -9.38 4.80
CA ASP A 502 27.58 -8.35 5.63
C ASP A 502 28.79 -7.80 4.85
N ARG A 503 28.70 -6.58 4.39
CA ARG A 503 29.63 -5.92 3.47
C ARG A 503 29.81 -4.46 3.85
N LYS A 504 30.83 -3.84 3.26
CA LYS A 504 30.98 -2.39 3.33
C LYS A 504 30.03 -1.71 2.33
N MET A 505 29.66 -0.48 2.62
CA MET A 505 28.87 0.35 1.73
C MET A 505 29.51 0.51 0.34
N ALA A 506 30.83 0.48 0.26
CA ALA A 506 31.61 0.46 -0.99
C ALA A 506 31.34 -0.78 -1.87
N ASP A 507 30.85 -1.88 -1.32
CA ASP A 507 30.61 -3.14 -2.01
C ASP A 507 29.14 -3.32 -2.44
N LEU A 508 28.28 -2.30 -2.31
CA LEU A 508 26.84 -2.36 -2.59
C LEU A 508 26.53 -2.93 -3.99
N MET A 509 27.26 -2.48 -5.01
CA MET A 509 27.07 -2.97 -6.38
C MET A 509 27.48 -4.44 -6.56
N VAL A 510 28.52 -4.87 -5.84
CA VAL A 510 28.97 -6.28 -5.86
C VAL A 510 27.92 -7.14 -5.18
N THR A 511 27.45 -6.72 -4.02
CA THR A 511 26.39 -7.41 -3.25
C THR A 511 25.10 -7.54 -4.07
N GLN A 512 24.67 -6.47 -4.73
CA GLN A 512 23.50 -6.51 -5.60
C GLN A 512 23.65 -7.54 -6.74
N ARG A 513 24.83 -7.60 -7.35
CA ARG A 513 25.12 -8.57 -8.42
C ARG A 513 25.12 -10.01 -7.90
N GLU A 514 25.74 -10.25 -6.75
CA GLU A 514 25.74 -11.56 -6.09
C GLU A 514 24.31 -12.01 -5.81
N ILE A 515 23.47 -11.14 -5.23
CA ILE A 515 22.04 -11.40 -4.99
C ILE A 515 21.36 -11.78 -6.31
N THR A 516 21.56 -10.98 -7.38
CA THR A 516 20.91 -11.21 -8.67
C THR A 516 21.31 -12.57 -9.26
N MET A 517 22.59 -12.90 -9.27
CA MET A 517 23.09 -14.18 -9.81
C MET A 517 22.60 -15.39 -9.00
N THR A 518 22.68 -15.29 -7.68
CA THR A 518 22.23 -16.37 -6.79
C THR A 518 20.72 -16.60 -6.92
N LEU A 519 19.93 -15.54 -6.98
CA LEU A 519 18.48 -15.64 -7.16
C LEU A 519 18.13 -16.32 -8.49
N THR A 520 18.78 -15.90 -9.58
CA THR A 520 18.59 -16.50 -10.91
C THR A 520 18.89 -18.00 -10.90
N GLN A 521 19.96 -18.40 -10.23
CA GLN A 521 20.34 -19.81 -10.06
C GLN A 521 19.30 -20.57 -9.21
N LYS A 522 18.84 -20.00 -8.11
CA LYS A 522 17.86 -20.63 -7.21
C LYS A 522 16.48 -20.80 -7.85
N MET A 523 16.11 -19.89 -8.73
CA MET A 523 14.87 -20.00 -9.52
C MET A 523 14.96 -21.08 -10.62
N GLN A 524 16.08 -21.75 -10.78
CA GLN A 524 16.33 -22.76 -11.82
C GLN A 524 16.06 -22.25 -13.25
N LEU A 525 16.28 -20.98 -13.47
CA LEU A 525 16.11 -20.39 -14.79
C LEU A 525 17.21 -20.89 -15.71
N ARG A 526 16.82 -21.55 -16.79
CA ARG A 526 17.75 -21.87 -17.90
C ARG A 526 18.02 -20.55 -18.62
N LEU A 527 19.15 -19.94 -18.31
CA LEU A 527 19.66 -18.80 -19.05
C LEU A 527 20.04 -19.29 -20.46
N ALA A 528 19.16 -19.06 -21.42
CA ALA A 528 19.43 -19.37 -22.82
C ALA A 528 20.37 -18.27 -23.39
N GLY A 529 21.62 -18.27 -22.97
CA GLY A 529 22.70 -17.60 -23.70
C GLY A 529 22.89 -16.07 -23.45
N ASP A 530 22.02 -15.40 -22.72
CA ASP A 530 22.15 -13.95 -22.54
C ASP A 530 22.36 -13.53 -21.06
N GLU A 531 23.43 -14.04 -20.46
CA GLU A 531 23.91 -13.59 -19.14
C GLU A 531 24.46 -12.16 -19.19
N ARG A 532 24.66 -11.59 -20.38
CA ARG A 532 25.31 -10.29 -20.58
C ARG A 532 24.53 -9.14 -19.93
N GLY A 533 23.19 -9.16 -19.97
CA GLY A 533 22.34 -8.13 -19.36
C GLY A 533 22.44 -8.13 -17.82
N LEU A 534 22.40 -9.31 -17.19
CA LEU A 534 22.46 -9.45 -15.72
C LEU A 534 23.82 -9.05 -15.14
N THR A 535 24.91 -9.28 -15.87
CA THR A 535 26.29 -9.03 -15.43
C THR A 535 26.83 -7.68 -15.90
N LYS A 536 26.07 -6.95 -16.75
CA LYS A 536 26.49 -5.67 -17.30
C LYS A 536 26.79 -4.67 -16.21
N LYS A 537 27.98 -4.10 -16.25
CA LYS A 537 28.40 -3.00 -15.38
C LYS A 537 28.10 -1.69 -16.09
N TYR A 538 27.13 -0.95 -15.57
CA TYR A 538 26.80 0.39 -16.09
C TYR A 538 27.68 1.49 -15.54
N THR A 539 28.33 1.27 -14.37
CA THR A 539 29.34 2.14 -13.77
C THR A 539 30.33 1.30 -12.95
N THR A 540 31.51 1.83 -12.72
CA THR A 540 32.50 1.28 -11.78
C THR A 540 32.55 2.08 -10.48
N SER A 541 31.91 3.25 -10.43
CA SER A 541 31.86 4.15 -9.27
C SER A 541 30.69 3.78 -8.36
N ASN A 542 30.99 3.31 -7.15
CA ASN A 542 29.97 2.99 -6.17
C ASN A 542 29.19 4.24 -5.72
N ASP A 543 29.86 5.38 -5.61
CA ASP A 543 29.23 6.65 -5.23
C ASP A 543 28.31 7.16 -6.35
N ALA A 544 28.72 7.03 -7.61
CA ALA A 544 27.82 7.32 -8.74
C ALA A 544 26.58 6.42 -8.73
N TYR A 545 26.74 5.15 -8.39
CA TYR A 545 25.62 4.22 -8.27
C TYR A 545 24.67 4.59 -7.13
N GLN A 546 25.17 4.97 -5.95
CA GLN A 546 24.33 5.42 -4.85
C GLN A 546 23.53 6.68 -5.20
N LEU A 547 24.16 7.64 -5.89
CA LEU A 547 23.49 8.84 -6.39
C LEU A 547 22.43 8.51 -7.44
N TYR A 548 22.69 7.54 -8.31
CA TYR A 548 21.69 7.03 -9.26
C TYR A 548 20.47 6.43 -8.52
N LEU A 549 20.67 5.59 -7.50
CA LEU A 549 19.59 5.05 -6.68
C LEU A 549 18.79 6.14 -5.99
N LYS A 550 19.48 7.17 -5.47
CA LYS A 550 18.83 8.35 -4.88
C LYS A 550 18.00 9.12 -5.91
N GLY A 551 18.52 9.27 -7.12
CA GLY A 551 17.77 9.86 -8.24
C GLY A 551 16.50 9.07 -8.57
N ARG A 552 16.61 7.75 -8.67
CA ARG A 552 15.47 6.85 -8.89
C ARG A 552 14.42 6.93 -7.77
N TYR A 553 14.83 6.97 -6.54
CA TYR A 553 13.96 7.18 -5.39
C TYR A 553 13.15 8.47 -5.49
N HIS A 554 13.79 9.61 -5.81
CA HIS A 554 13.08 10.87 -5.99
C HIS A 554 12.17 10.85 -7.23
N TRP A 555 12.63 10.25 -8.35
CA TRP A 555 11.81 10.08 -9.55
C TRP A 555 10.49 9.35 -9.28
N SER A 556 10.47 8.31 -8.43
CA SER A 556 9.26 7.53 -8.14
C SER A 556 8.15 8.35 -7.45
N ARG A 557 8.52 9.42 -6.73
CA ARG A 557 7.59 10.30 -5.98
C ARG A 557 6.84 11.31 -6.85
N ARG A 558 7.33 11.58 -8.05
CA ARG A 558 6.65 12.37 -9.10
C ARG A 558 6.25 13.80 -8.76
N SER A 559 6.54 14.35 -7.57
CA SER A 559 6.33 15.78 -7.31
C SER A 559 7.37 16.63 -8.04
N LYS A 560 7.06 17.89 -8.38
CA LYS A 560 8.04 18.78 -9.03
C LYS A 560 9.34 18.89 -8.21
N ALA A 561 9.21 19.05 -6.90
CA ALA A 561 10.36 19.16 -6.01
C ALA A 561 11.22 17.87 -5.97
N ASP A 562 10.58 16.69 -6.04
CA ASP A 562 11.31 15.42 -6.12
C ASP A 562 11.94 15.21 -7.50
N LEU A 563 11.28 15.64 -8.59
CA LEU A 563 11.88 15.59 -9.93
C LEU A 563 13.14 16.48 -10.02
N ASP A 564 13.13 17.66 -9.41
CA ASP A 564 14.30 18.55 -9.33
C ASP A 564 15.45 17.87 -8.55
N LYS A 565 15.14 17.18 -7.42
CA LYS A 565 16.12 16.40 -6.65
C LYS A 565 16.65 15.18 -7.41
N ALA A 566 15.79 14.53 -8.22
CA ALA A 566 16.21 13.43 -9.08
C ALA A 566 17.24 13.90 -10.11
N ILE A 567 16.98 15.03 -10.78
CA ILE A 567 17.93 15.62 -11.74
C ILE A 567 19.26 15.96 -11.06
N ASP A 568 19.23 16.60 -9.89
CA ASP A 568 20.45 16.94 -9.14
C ASP A 568 21.27 15.67 -8.79
N SER A 569 20.59 14.61 -8.36
CA SER A 569 21.23 13.34 -8.02
C SER A 569 21.85 12.67 -9.25
N PHE A 570 21.15 12.66 -10.40
CA PHE A 570 21.70 12.11 -11.65
C PHE A 570 22.86 12.94 -12.19
N LYS A 571 22.81 14.29 -12.11
CA LYS A 571 23.93 15.15 -12.48
C LYS A 571 25.17 14.83 -11.67
N LYS A 572 25.06 14.72 -10.35
CA LYS A 572 26.16 14.34 -9.48
C LYS A 572 26.69 12.93 -9.77
N ALA A 573 25.80 11.97 -10.12
CA ALA A 573 26.24 10.64 -10.55
C ALA A 573 27.07 10.71 -11.85
N ILE A 574 26.66 11.55 -12.79
CA ILE A 574 27.35 11.78 -14.07
C ILE A 574 28.69 12.52 -13.86
N GLU A 575 28.76 13.44 -12.91
CA GLU A 575 30.02 14.11 -12.54
C GLU A 575 31.04 13.10 -12.01
N LEU A 576 30.61 12.10 -11.23
CA LEU A 576 31.49 11.03 -10.71
C LEU A 576 31.83 9.97 -11.76
N ASP A 577 30.92 9.69 -12.70
CA ASP A 577 31.17 8.79 -13.82
C ASP A 577 30.53 9.34 -15.10
N PRO A 578 31.28 10.09 -15.93
CA PRO A 578 30.78 10.65 -17.19
C PRO A 578 30.37 9.62 -18.25
N ASN A 579 30.65 8.34 -18.04
CA ASN A 579 30.24 7.23 -18.89
C ASN A 579 29.08 6.41 -18.33
N TYR A 580 28.37 6.94 -17.33
CA TYR A 580 27.22 6.25 -16.74
C TYR A 580 25.94 6.43 -17.59
N ALA A 581 25.80 5.61 -18.64
CA ALA A 581 24.67 5.69 -19.62
C ALA A 581 23.30 5.68 -18.97
N LEU A 582 23.06 4.79 -17.96
CA LEU A 582 21.76 4.72 -17.25
C LEU A 582 21.39 6.01 -16.52
N ALA A 583 22.38 6.75 -15.97
CA ALA A 583 22.11 8.02 -15.30
C ALA A 583 21.67 9.09 -16.30
N TYR A 584 22.26 9.12 -17.50
CA TYR A 584 21.83 9.99 -18.58
C TYR A 584 20.42 9.64 -19.07
N ALA A 585 20.11 8.35 -19.29
CA ALA A 585 18.80 7.90 -19.74
C ALA A 585 17.72 8.25 -18.71
N ALA A 586 17.95 7.96 -17.43
CA ALA A 586 17.03 8.30 -16.35
C ALA A 586 16.82 9.82 -16.23
N MET A 587 17.87 10.63 -16.38
CA MET A 587 17.75 12.09 -16.39
C MET A 587 16.91 12.57 -17.57
N ALA A 588 17.03 11.95 -18.74
CA ALA A 588 16.23 12.28 -19.93
C ALA A 588 14.75 11.97 -19.68
N GLU A 589 14.42 10.82 -19.08
CA GLU A 589 13.05 10.48 -18.71
C GLU A 589 12.44 11.50 -17.74
N VAL A 590 13.21 11.96 -16.74
CA VAL A 590 12.77 13.00 -15.80
C VAL A 590 12.47 14.30 -16.53
N TYR A 591 13.34 14.76 -17.42
CA TYR A 591 13.10 15.97 -18.22
C TYR A 591 11.87 15.84 -19.13
N ASN A 592 11.66 14.68 -19.78
CA ASN A 592 10.45 14.41 -20.55
C ASN A 592 9.20 14.51 -19.68
N SER A 593 9.24 13.93 -18.49
CA SER A 593 8.13 13.97 -17.53
C SER A 593 7.83 15.41 -17.06
N MET A 594 8.86 16.20 -16.81
CA MET A 594 8.71 17.61 -16.43
C MET A 594 8.03 18.42 -17.54
N GLY A 595 8.42 18.23 -18.79
CA GLY A 595 7.80 18.89 -19.95
C GLY A 595 6.35 18.50 -20.17
N LYS A 596 5.99 17.26 -19.81
CA LYS A 596 4.60 16.79 -19.86
C LYS A 596 3.72 17.34 -18.73
N GLN A 597 4.29 17.78 -17.59
CA GLN A 597 3.49 18.07 -16.40
C GLN A 597 3.70 19.47 -15.78
N TYR A 598 4.94 19.95 -15.69
CA TYR A 598 5.29 21.03 -14.78
C TYR A 598 5.91 22.26 -15.44
N VAL A 599 6.61 22.09 -16.55
CA VAL A 599 7.43 23.14 -17.19
C VAL A 599 7.09 23.22 -18.68
N LEU A 600 7.41 24.33 -19.30
CA LEU A 600 7.28 24.45 -20.74
C LEU A 600 8.20 23.45 -21.46
N PRO A 601 7.71 22.66 -22.42
CA PRO A 601 8.53 21.70 -23.14
C PRO A 601 9.80 22.28 -23.73
N LYS A 602 9.77 23.53 -24.24
CA LYS A 602 10.94 24.22 -24.79
C LYS A 602 12.09 24.42 -23.79
N ASP A 603 11.79 24.44 -22.48
CA ASP A 603 12.78 24.69 -21.44
C ASP A 603 13.46 23.40 -20.93
N CYS A 604 12.86 22.22 -21.17
CA CYS A 604 13.37 20.95 -20.64
C CYS A 604 13.55 19.84 -21.68
N ILE A 605 12.74 19.75 -22.73
CA ILE A 605 12.86 18.67 -23.73
C ILE A 605 14.17 18.68 -24.51
N PRO A 606 14.76 19.85 -24.88
CA PRO A 606 16.11 19.86 -25.45
C PRO A 606 17.16 19.23 -24.54
N LEU A 607 17.03 19.38 -23.20
CA LEU A 607 17.90 18.76 -22.22
C LEU A 607 17.66 17.24 -22.15
N ALA A 608 16.40 16.80 -22.26
CA ALA A 608 16.07 15.38 -22.35
C ALA A 608 16.73 14.75 -23.58
N LYS A 609 16.58 15.41 -24.75
CA LYS A 609 17.17 14.95 -26.01
C LYS A 609 18.69 14.82 -25.91
N ALA A 610 19.37 15.85 -25.39
CA ALA A 610 20.81 15.85 -25.23
C ALA A 610 21.28 14.71 -24.29
N ALA A 611 20.59 14.50 -23.18
CA ALA A 611 20.90 13.44 -22.24
C ALA A 611 20.67 12.04 -22.86
N ALA A 612 19.53 11.80 -23.52
CA ALA A 612 19.25 10.54 -24.18
C ALA A 612 20.24 10.23 -25.31
N THR A 613 20.61 11.24 -26.11
CA THR A 613 21.63 11.09 -27.17
C THR A 613 22.98 10.69 -26.54
N ARG A 614 23.38 11.38 -25.45
CA ARG A 614 24.62 11.03 -24.76
C ARG A 614 24.59 9.63 -24.19
N ALA A 615 23.47 9.17 -23.64
CA ALA A 615 23.30 7.80 -23.18
C ALA A 615 23.52 6.78 -24.30
N LEU A 616 22.98 7.05 -25.50
CA LEU A 616 23.15 6.18 -26.69
C LEU A 616 24.56 6.22 -27.30
N GLU A 617 25.29 7.33 -27.20
CA GLU A 617 26.71 7.40 -27.56
C GLU A 617 27.57 6.48 -26.69
N ILE A 618 27.21 6.35 -25.38
CA ILE A 618 27.89 5.48 -24.43
C ILE A 618 27.45 4.02 -24.60
N ASP A 619 26.13 3.80 -24.71
CA ASP A 619 25.51 2.47 -24.80
C ASP A 619 24.39 2.46 -25.86
N PRO A 620 24.71 2.10 -27.10
CA PRO A 620 23.71 2.07 -28.18
C PRO A 620 22.63 0.98 -28.04
N MET A 621 22.76 0.10 -27.04
CA MET A 621 21.80 -0.99 -26.77
C MET A 621 20.96 -0.73 -25.52
N LEU A 622 20.87 0.52 -25.07
CA LEU A 622 20.10 0.89 -23.88
C LEU A 622 18.66 1.24 -24.26
N ALA A 623 17.70 0.33 -23.95
CA ALA A 623 16.28 0.47 -24.31
C ALA A 623 15.66 1.78 -23.77
N GLU A 624 15.97 2.16 -22.53
CA GLU A 624 15.47 3.37 -21.88
C GLU A 624 15.94 4.64 -22.59
N ALA A 625 17.18 4.64 -23.08
CA ALA A 625 17.71 5.78 -23.80
C ALA A 625 17.04 5.96 -25.17
N HIS A 626 16.78 4.85 -25.88
CA HIS A 626 16.00 4.87 -27.11
C HIS A 626 14.60 5.42 -26.87
N SER A 627 13.91 4.94 -25.84
CA SER A 627 12.55 5.37 -25.49
C SER A 627 12.50 6.84 -25.09
N ALA A 628 13.48 7.31 -24.29
CA ALA A 628 13.55 8.70 -23.87
C ALA A 628 13.85 9.66 -25.04
N LEU A 629 14.71 9.25 -25.99
CA LEU A 629 14.99 10.02 -27.20
C LEU A 629 13.78 10.09 -28.12
N ALA A 630 13.13 8.94 -28.34
CA ALA A 630 11.92 8.86 -29.14
C ALA A 630 10.81 9.80 -28.64
N ASP A 631 10.62 9.79 -27.33
CA ASP A 631 9.63 10.63 -26.64
C ASP A 631 9.95 12.14 -26.82
N ALA A 632 11.22 12.53 -26.65
CA ALA A 632 11.67 13.91 -26.86
C ALA A 632 11.48 14.37 -28.32
N LEU A 633 11.82 13.53 -29.30
CA LEU A 633 11.64 13.79 -30.74
C LEU A 633 10.16 13.98 -31.11
N ALA A 634 9.25 13.16 -30.52
CA ALA A 634 7.82 13.27 -30.75
C ALA A 634 7.24 14.55 -30.11
N ILE A 635 7.60 14.85 -28.87
CA ILE A 635 7.02 15.99 -28.12
C ILE A 635 7.47 17.33 -28.67
N TYR A 636 8.74 17.47 -29.03
CA TYR A 636 9.33 18.79 -29.31
C TYR A 636 9.68 19.02 -30.76
N ASP A 637 10.40 18.08 -31.40
CA ASP A 637 10.88 18.24 -32.76
C ASP A 637 9.79 17.95 -33.80
N TRP A 638 8.78 17.13 -33.43
CA TRP A 638 7.82 16.54 -34.35
C TRP A 638 8.50 15.81 -35.52
N ASN A 639 9.61 15.14 -35.16
CA ASN A 639 10.34 14.25 -36.06
C ASN A 639 9.81 12.82 -35.93
N TRP A 640 8.64 12.61 -36.56
CA TRP A 640 7.86 11.38 -36.38
C TRP A 640 8.60 10.13 -36.85
N ALA A 641 9.33 10.19 -37.95
CA ALA A 641 10.03 9.03 -38.52
C ALA A 641 11.17 8.53 -37.60
N GLU A 642 11.98 9.44 -37.11
CA GLU A 642 13.07 9.10 -36.17
C GLU A 642 12.52 8.66 -34.82
N SER A 643 11.46 9.30 -34.32
CA SER A 643 10.77 8.92 -33.11
C SER A 643 10.25 7.48 -33.18
N GLU A 644 9.55 7.09 -34.27
CA GLU A 644 9.06 5.72 -34.46
C GLU A 644 10.21 4.70 -34.43
N SER A 645 11.28 4.97 -35.16
CA SER A 645 12.44 4.09 -35.24
C SER A 645 13.04 3.83 -33.88
N HIS A 646 13.18 4.87 -33.05
CA HIS A 646 13.69 4.75 -31.69
C HIS A 646 12.71 4.04 -30.75
N PHE A 647 11.39 4.28 -30.82
CA PHE A 647 10.41 3.51 -30.04
C PHE A 647 10.44 2.03 -30.39
N GLN A 648 10.46 1.69 -31.69
CA GLN A 648 10.54 0.31 -32.14
C GLN A 648 11.83 -0.37 -31.67
N LYS A 649 12.96 0.35 -31.71
CA LYS A 649 14.23 -0.15 -31.20
C LYS A 649 14.20 -0.38 -29.70
N GLY A 650 13.61 0.53 -28.92
CA GLY A 650 13.41 0.37 -27.49
C GLY A 650 12.58 -0.86 -27.14
N LEU A 651 11.46 -1.08 -27.86
CA LEU A 651 10.60 -2.26 -27.68
C LEU A 651 11.27 -3.57 -28.14
N GLU A 652 12.13 -3.54 -29.16
CA GLU A 652 12.93 -4.69 -29.59
C GLU A 652 13.94 -5.10 -28.52
N LEU A 653 14.59 -4.11 -27.89
CA LEU A 653 15.61 -4.34 -26.86
C LEU A 653 15.03 -4.79 -25.55
N ASP A 654 13.93 -4.20 -25.10
CA ASP A 654 13.18 -4.62 -23.91
C ASP A 654 11.66 -4.41 -24.11
N PRO A 655 10.90 -5.48 -24.41
CA PRO A 655 9.45 -5.41 -24.63
C PRO A 655 8.64 -5.32 -23.32
N ASN A 656 9.29 -5.29 -22.17
CA ASN A 656 8.61 -5.27 -20.85
C ASN A 656 8.74 -3.93 -20.14
N VAL A 657 9.32 -2.91 -20.77
CA VAL A 657 9.38 -1.55 -20.21
C VAL A 657 8.04 -0.86 -20.41
N SER A 658 7.25 -0.78 -19.36
CA SER A 658 5.92 -0.14 -19.35
C SER A 658 5.96 1.31 -19.87
N TYR A 659 6.98 2.08 -19.49
CA TYR A 659 7.17 3.46 -19.95
C TYR A 659 7.28 3.57 -21.48
N THR A 660 7.97 2.64 -22.15
CA THR A 660 8.13 2.64 -23.62
C THR A 660 6.79 2.49 -24.32
N HIS A 661 5.97 1.50 -23.88
CA HIS A 661 4.62 1.29 -24.41
C HIS A 661 3.74 2.55 -24.21
N LEU A 662 3.78 3.10 -23.00
CA LEU A 662 3.01 4.28 -22.67
C LEU A 662 3.40 5.48 -23.53
N ALA A 663 4.70 5.79 -23.63
CA ALA A 663 5.21 6.92 -24.39
C ALA A 663 4.98 6.73 -25.90
N TYR A 664 5.19 5.52 -26.43
CA TYR A 664 4.90 5.21 -27.83
C TYR A 664 3.42 5.45 -28.16
N GLY A 665 2.52 4.96 -27.30
CA GLY A 665 1.07 5.18 -27.45
C GLY A 665 0.69 6.65 -27.45
N ILE A 666 1.07 7.39 -26.39
CA ILE A 666 0.54 8.74 -26.16
C ILE A 666 1.33 9.86 -26.85
N SER A 667 2.62 9.67 -27.16
CA SER A 667 3.43 10.72 -27.77
C SER A 667 3.52 10.55 -29.29
N TYR A 668 3.53 9.33 -29.81
CA TYR A 668 3.67 9.04 -31.24
C TYR A 668 2.39 8.56 -31.89
N LEU A 669 1.82 7.40 -31.48
CA LEU A 669 0.67 6.77 -32.15
C LEU A 669 -0.57 7.67 -32.12
N SER A 670 -0.74 8.43 -31.04
CA SER A 670 -1.81 9.43 -30.94
C SER A 670 -1.68 10.53 -32.02
N ALA A 671 -0.47 11.02 -32.25
CA ALA A 671 -0.20 12.04 -33.26
C ALA A 671 -0.44 11.51 -34.68
N MET A 672 -0.04 10.26 -34.93
CA MET A 672 -0.25 9.60 -36.24
C MET A 672 -1.70 9.17 -36.49
N GLY A 673 -2.62 9.42 -35.54
CA GLY A 673 -4.02 9.00 -35.69
C GLY A 673 -4.24 7.49 -35.56
N ARG A 674 -3.22 6.71 -35.14
CA ARG A 674 -3.24 5.24 -35.01
C ARG A 674 -3.93 4.82 -33.69
N ARG A 675 -5.23 5.15 -33.57
CA ARG A 675 -6.01 5.03 -32.32
C ARG A 675 -6.02 3.61 -31.74
N ALA A 676 -6.26 2.61 -32.58
CA ALA A 676 -6.36 1.21 -32.12
C ALA A 676 -5.04 0.70 -31.56
N GLU A 677 -3.91 1.08 -32.17
CA GLU A 677 -2.58 0.71 -31.71
C GLU A 677 -2.22 1.46 -30.44
N MET A 678 -2.56 2.75 -30.35
CA MET A 678 -2.41 3.53 -29.11
C MET A 678 -3.12 2.86 -27.94
N VAL A 679 -4.37 2.39 -28.12
CA VAL A 679 -5.11 1.66 -27.07
C VAL A 679 -4.40 0.37 -26.70
N LYS A 680 -3.93 -0.41 -27.69
CA LYS A 680 -3.20 -1.65 -27.45
C LYS A 680 -1.92 -1.42 -26.64
N GLU A 681 -1.16 -0.39 -26.94
CA GLU A 681 0.05 -0.04 -26.20
C GLU A 681 -0.27 0.44 -24.79
N ALA A 682 -1.36 1.20 -24.58
CA ALA A 682 -1.81 1.59 -23.26
C ALA A 682 -2.34 0.39 -22.45
N GLU A 683 -3.09 -0.54 -23.07
CA GLU A 683 -3.51 -1.80 -22.45
C GLU A 683 -2.28 -2.63 -22.03
N ARG A 684 -1.26 -2.72 -22.91
CA ARG A 684 -0.02 -3.41 -22.59
C ARG A 684 0.74 -2.78 -21.44
N ALA A 685 0.79 -1.46 -21.34
CA ALA A 685 1.39 -0.77 -20.22
C ALA A 685 0.66 -1.09 -18.89
N VAL A 686 -0.68 -1.20 -18.92
CA VAL A 686 -1.47 -1.61 -17.75
C VAL A 686 -1.28 -3.10 -17.43
N GLU A 687 -1.16 -3.97 -18.43
CA GLU A 687 -0.83 -5.39 -18.20
C GLU A 687 0.52 -5.56 -17.49
N LEU A 688 1.51 -4.75 -17.89
CA LEU A 688 2.83 -4.76 -17.28
C LEU A 688 2.80 -4.18 -15.86
N GLU A 689 2.03 -3.09 -15.65
CA GLU A 689 1.88 -2.41 -14.37
C GLU A 689 0.40 -2.17 -14.02
N PRO A 690 -0.35 -3.19 -13.56
CA PRO A 690 -1.80 -3.08 -13.33
C PRO A 690 -2.19 -2.05 -12.28
N LEU A 691 -1.30 -1.80 -11.32
CA LEU A 691 -1.54 -0.92 -10.18
C LEU A 691 -0.94 0.48 -10.39
N SER A 692 -0.33 0.75 -11.52
CA SER A 692 0.19 2.08 -11.87
C SER A 692 -0.96 3.04 -12.14
N LEU A 693 -1.14 4.00 -11.25
CA LEU A 693 -2.16 5.04 -11.37
C LEU A 693 -2.01 5.86 -12.66
N ILE A 694 -0.76 6.06 -13.12
CA ILE A 694 -0.45 6.78 -14.36
C ILE A 694 -0.89 5.95 -15.56
N ASN A 695 -0.54 4.67 -15.63
CA ASN A 695 -0.90 3.81 -16.75
C ASN A 695 -2.42 3.68 -16.87
N ASN A 696 -3.10 3.49 -15.75
CA ASN A 696 -4.57 3.43 -15.71
C ASN A 696 -5.23 4.74 -16.16
N SER A 697 -4.67 5.89 -15.77
CA SER A 697 -5.14 7.20 -16.23
C SER A 697 -4.90 7.42 -17.73
N VAL A 698 -3.75 6.97 -18.24
CA VAL A 698 -3.43 7.05 -19.67
C VAL A 698 -4.31 6.12 -20.49
N LEU A 699 -4.60 4.90 -20.01
CA LEU A 699 -5.53 3.99 -20.67
C LEU A 699 -6.95 4.59 -20.74
N THR A 700 -7.38 5.28 -19.66
CA THR A 700 -8.63 6.05 -19.69
C THR A 700 -8.62 7.08 -20.82
N SER A 701 -7.54 7.87 -20.94
CA SER A 701 -7.40 8.86 -22.00
C SER A 701 -7.37 8.23 -23.40
N ALA A 702 -6.71 7.08 -23.54
CA ALA A 702 -6.65 6.34 -24.79
C ALA A 702 -8.04 5.88 -25.25
N TYR A 703 -8.87 5.38 -24.34
CA TYR A 703 -10.26 5.04 -24.66
C TYR A 703 -11.10 6.28 -25.03
N ILE A 704 -10.88 7.44 -24.38
CA ILE A 704 -11.54 8.71 -24.77
C ILE A 704 -11.16 9.09 -26.19
N TYR A 705 -9.87 9.08 -26.52
CA TYR A 705 -9.38 9.43 -27.85
C TYR A 705 -9.81 8.42 -28.94
N ASP A 706 -10.01 7.15 -28.57
CA ASP A 706 -10.59 6.11 -29.45
C ASP A 706 -12.12 6.13 -29.46
N ARG A 707 -12.76 7.11 -28.77
CA ARG A 707 -14.22 7.30 -28.67
C ARG A 707 -14.98 6.11 -28.06
N LYS A 708 -14.27 5.28 -27.26
CA LYS A 708 -14.85 4.19 -26.48
C LYS A 708 -15.26 4.70 -25.09
N TYR A 709 -16.20 5.65 -25.06
CA TYR A 709 -16.50 6.43 -23.85
C TYR A 709 -16.99 5.56 -22.69
N ASP A 710 -17.78 4.51 -22.94
CA ASP A 710 -18.24 3.57 -21.90
C ASP A 710 -17.04 2.85 -21.26
N LYS A 711 -16.08 2.37 -22.08
CA LYS A 711 -14.86 1.74 -21.58
C LYS A 711 -13.99 2.73 -20.80
N ALA A 712 -13.90 3.97 -21.29
CA ALA A 712 -13.18 5.03 -20.60
C ALA A 712 -13.75 5.27 -19.20
N LEU A 713 -15.08 5.31 -19.06
CA LEU A 713 -15.74 5.54 -17.78
C LEU A 713 -15.52 4.38 -16.80
N VAL A 714 -15.60 3.13 -17.28
CA VAL A 714 -15.30 1.93 -16.46
C VAL A 714 -13.86 1.97 -15.98
N GLN A 715 -12.91 2.23 -16.89
CA GLN A 715 -11.47 2.32 -16.56
C GLN A 715 -11.17 3.47 -15.60
N ALA A 716 -11.80 4.62 -15.79
CA ALA A 716 -11.62 5.79 -14.93
C ALA A 716 -12.12 5.52 -13.50
N ARG A 717 -13.25 4.85 -13.34
CA ARG A 717 -13.76 4.46 -12.03
C ARG A 717 -12.85 3.44 -11.36
N SER A 718 -12.39 2.42 -12.08
CA SER A 718 -11.41 1.46 -11.57
C SER A 718 -10.10 2.14 -11.13
N SER A 719 -9.61 3.11 -11.89
CA SER A 719 -8.43 3.92 -11.52
C SER A 719 -8.67 4.78 -10.27
N TYR A 720 -9.88 5.33 -10.13
CA TYR A 720 -10.29 6.09 -8.96
C TYR A 720 -10.40 5.21 -7.72
N ASP A 721 -10.91 3.98 -7.85
CA ASP A 721 -11.03 3.01 -6.76
C ASP A 721 -9.65 2.53 -6.26
N LEU A 722 -8.62 2.53 -7.12
CA LEU A 722 -7.24 2.22 -6.71
C LEU A 722 -6.67 3.26 -5.74
N ASP A 723 -6.89 4.54 -6.02
CA ASP A 723 -6.53 5.66 -5.13
C ASP A 723 -7.43 6.88 -5.43
N PRO A 724 -8.45 7.12 -4.58
CA PRO A 724 -9.33 8.28 -4.72
C PRO A 724 -8.62 9.63 -4.55
N ASN A 725 -7.43 9.64 -3.94
CA ASN A 725 -6.66 10.88 -3.72
C ASN A 725 -5.71 11.19 -4.86
N PHE A 726 -5.55 10.30 -5.83
CA PHE A 726 -4.68 10.56 -6.98
C PHE A 726 -5.29 11.64 -7.90
N PRO A 727 -4.65 12.83 -8.00
CA PRO A 727 -5.29 13.98 -8.66
C PRO A 727 -5.58 13.75 -10.13
N MET A 728 -4.68 13.08 -10.86
CA MET A 728 -4.83 12.83 -12.28
C MET A 728 -5.96 11.82 -12.58
N GLY A 729 -6.17 10.84 -11.69
CA GLY A 729 -7.29 9.90 -11.77
C GLY A 729 -8.64 10.62 -11.74
N ARG A 730 -8.81 11.60 -10.83
CA ARG A 730 -10.02 12.45 -10.80
C ARG A 730 -10.21 13.26 -12.07
N VAL A 731 -9.15 13.85 -12.61
CA VAL A 731 -9.21 14.63 -13.84
C VAL A 731 -9.71 13.77 -15.01
N TRP A 732 -9.14 12.58 -15.18
CA TRP A 732 -9.57 11.68 -16.26
C TRP A 732 -10.95 11.08 -16.02
N LEU A 733 -11.35 10.86 -14.77
CA LEU A 733 -12.74 10.52 -14.45
C LEU A 733 -13.69 11.64 -14.87
N GLY A 734 -13.34 12.90 -14.57
CA GLY A 734 -14.11 14.05 -14.99
C GLY A 734 -14.28 14.12 -16.51
N PHE A 735 -13.20 13.96 -17.29
CA PHE A 735 -13.28 13.91 -18.75
C PHE A 735 -14.11 12.73 -19.24
N ALA A 736 -13.95 11.52 -18.67
CA ALA A 736 -14.74 10.36 -19.04
C ALA A 736 -16.24 10.56 -18.77
N LEU A 737 -16.59 11.22 -17.67
CA LEU A 737 -17.97 11.57 -17.34
C LEU A 737 -18.55 12.59 -18.35
N ILE A 738 -17.78 13.62 -18.73
CA ILE A 738 -18.19 14.63 -19.70
C ILE A 738 -18.49 14.00 -21.06
N GLU A 739 -17.59 13.14 -21.54
CA GLU A 739 -17.77 12.47 -22.84
C GLU A 739 -18.93 11.46 -22.84
N ASN A 740 -19.35 10.99 -21.66
CA ASN A 740 -20.58 10.19 -21.46
C ASN A 740 -21.83 11.05 -21.19
N GLY A 741 -21.77 12.39 -21.30
CA GLY A 741 -22.89 13.31 -21.08
C GLY A 741 -23.30 13.49 -19.61
N LYS A 742 -22.47 12.99 -18.65
CA LYS A 742 -22.74 13.06 -17.20
C LYS A 742 -22.10 14.30 -16.57
N TYR A 743 -22.51 15.45 -17.03
CA TYR A 743 -21.87 16.74 -16.70
C TYR A 743 -21.97 17.07 -15.21
N ASP A 744 -23.15 16.86 -14.58
CA ASP A 744 -23.35 17.20 -13.17
C ASP A 744 -22.51 16.29 -12.24
N GLU A 745 -22.36 14.99 -12.60
CA GLU A 745 -21.48 14.07 -11.91
C GLU A 745 -20.01 14.50 -12.04
N ALA A 746 -19.59 14.93 -13.23
CA ALA A 746 -18.24 15.45 -13.45
C ALA A 746 -17.97 16.71 -12.61
N ILE A 747 -18.87 17.67 -12.59
CA ILE A 747 -18.75 18.90 -11.79
C ILE A 747 -18.66 18.56 -10.30
N SER A 748 -19.52 17.67 -9.80
CA SER A 748 -19.53 17.23 -8.41
C SER A 748 -18.24 16.53 -8.00
N SER A 749 -17.69 15.64 -8.86
CA SER A 749 -16.47 14.88 -8.58
C SER A 749 -15.22 15.77 -8.48
N ILE A 750 -15.19 16.88 -9.25
CA ILE A 750 -14.06 17.83 -9.30
C ILE A 750 -14.19 18.94 -8.28
N GLY A 751 -15.41 19.36 -7.91
CA GLY A 751 -15.66 20.53 -7.02
C GLY A 751 -15.03 20.41 -5.63
N GLN A 752 -14.49 19.24 -5.28
CA GLN A 752 -13.83 18.97 -3.99
C GLN A 752 -12.29 19.16 -4.01
N VAL A 753 -11.72 19.57 -5.14
CA VAL A 753 -10.25 19.75 -5.24
C VAL A 753 -9.87 21.13 -4.69
N SER A 754 -8.95 21.14 -3.70
CA SER A 754 -8.41 22.38 -3.16
C SER A 754 -7.76 23.24 -4.24
N PRO A 755 -8.00 24.57 -4.27
CA PRO A 755 -7.34 25.49 -5.20
C PRO A 755 -5.81 25.47 -5.12
N GLU A 756 -5.26 25.10 -3.97
CA GLU A 756 -3.82 24.99 -3.74
C GLU A 756 -3.21 23.69 -4.28
N SER A 757 -4.04 22.71 -4.59
CA SER A 757 -3.60 21.42 -5.13
C SER A 757 -2.81 21.62 -6.44
N PRO A 758 -1.72 20.86 -6.68
CA PRO A 758 -1.03 20.84 -7.95
C PRO A 758 -1.92 20.56 -9.16
N SER A 759 -3.02 19.83 -8.96
CA SER A 759 -4.01 19.50 -10.01
C SER A 759 -5.10 20.55 -10.20
N SER A 760 -5.11 21.66 -9.44
CA SER A 760 -6.19 22.66 -9.48
C SER A 760 -6.40 23.25 -10.89
N PHE A 761 -5.32 23.42 -11.68
CA PHE A 761 -5.43 23.84 -13.09
C PHE A 761 -6.27 22.84 -13.89
N MET A 762 -5.90 21.57 -13.92
CA MET A 762 -6.63 20.55 -14.68
C MET A 762 -8.05 20.34 -14.18
N SER A 763 -8.27 20.45 -12.88
CA SER A 763 -9.60 20.41 -12.28
C SER A 763 -10.47 21.59 -12.76
N GLY A 764 -9.91 22.80 -12.82
CA GLY A 764 -10.58 23.97 -13.39
C GLY A 764 -10.89 23.83 -14.88
N VAL A 765 -10.00 23.19 -15.65
CA VAL A 765 -10.24 22.85 -17.06
C VAL A 765 -11.43 21.91 -17.20
N VAL A 766 -11.51 20.83 -16.39
CA VAL A 766 -12.63 19.88 -16.43
C VAL A 766 -13.96 20.59 -16.10
N LEU A 767 -13.97 21.45 -15.07
CA LEU A 767 -15.15 22.26 -14.73
C LEU A 767 -15.59 23.16 -15.86
N ALA A 768 -14.65 23.94 -16.43
CA ALA A 768 -14.94 24.85 -17.53
C ALA A 768 -15.45 24.11 -18.76
N TYR A 769 -14.84 22.97 -19.08
CA TYR A 769 -15.26 22.13 -20.20
C TYR A 769 -16.64 21.52 -19.97
N ALA A 770 -16.94 21.04 -18.75
CA ALA A 770 -18.25 20.52 -18.39
C ALA A 770 -19.34 21.59 -18.55
N TYR A 771 -19.12 22.82 -18.04
CA TYR A 771 -20.06 23.94 -18.20
C TYR A 771 -20.24 24.33 -19.67
N ALA A 772 -19.15 24.36 -20.44
CA ALA A 772 -19.24 24.67 -21.88
C ALA A 772 -20.07 23.62 -22.61
N ARG A 773 -19.88 22.33 -22.33
CA ARG A 773 -20.64 21.22 -22.92
C ARG A 773 -22.12 21.20 -22.48
N GLN A 774 -22.45 21.75 -21.31
CA GLN A 774 -23.83 21.97 -20.85
C GLN A 774 -24.48 23.22 -21.46
N GLY A 775 -23.74 24.05 -22.20
CA GLY A 775 -24.22 25.33 -22.71
C GLY A 775 -24.25 26.46 -21.65
N LYS A 776 -23.68 26.24 -20.47
CA LYS A 776 -23.56 27.25 -19.41
C LYS A 776 -22.34 28.14 -19.65
N ARG A 777 -22.50 29.05 -20.63
CA ARG A 777 -21.41 29.93 -21.12
C ARG A 777 -20.81 30.78 -20.00
N ALA A 778 -21.63 31.45 -19.20
CA ALA A 778 -21.15 32.36 -18.17
C ALA A 778 -20.29 31.68 -17.13
N GLU A 779 -20.69 30.49 -16.69
CA GLU A 779 -19.94 29.67 -15.72
C GLU A 779 -18.63 29.15 -16.32
N ALA A 780 -18.64 28.78 -17.59
CA ALA A 780 -17.43 28.38 -18.32
C ALA A 780 -16.43 29.55 -18.41
N GLU A 781 -16.87 30.75 -18.82
CA GLU A 781 -16.07 31.98 -18.93
C GLU A 781 -15.51 32.40 -17.54
N GLN A 782 -16.32 32.26 -16.48
CA GLN A 782 -15.84 32.48 -15.12
C GLN A 782 -14.70 31.53 -14.71
N GLN A 783 -14.79 30.25 -15.08
CA GLN A 783 -13.70 29.30 -14.83
C GLN A 783 -12.46 29.64 -15.69
N ILE A 784 -12.60 30.03 -16.93
CA ILE A 784 -11.47 30.49 -17.77
C ILE A 784 -10.75 31.67 -17.10
N SER A 785 -11.51 32.65 -16.59
CA SER A 785 -10.92 33.79 -15.88
C SER A 785 -10.10 33.31 -14.66
N ARG A 786 -10.68 32.44 -13.82
CA ARG A 786 -9.97 31.86 -12.68
C ARG A 786 -8.70 31.11 -13.07
N LEU A 787 -8.72 30.38 -14.20
CA LEU A 787 -7.53 29.68 -14.71
C LEU A 787 -6.43 30.65 -15.13
N ARG A 788 -6.80 31.82 -15.75
CA ARG A 788 -5.85 32.86 -16.15
C ARG A 788 -5.28 33.65 -14.96
N ASP A 789 -6.02 33.73 -13.86
CA ASP A 789 -5.61 34.40 -12.63
C ASP A 789 -4.69 33.53 -11.75
N LEU A 790 -4.43 32.26 -12.13
CA LEU A 790 -3.49 31.41 -11.41
C LEU A 790 -2.07 32.03 -11.42
N PRO A 791 -1.28 31.79 -10.35
CA PRO A 791 0.07 32.33 -10.26
C PRO A 791 0.92 32.02 -11.50
N LYS A 792 1.63 33.03 -12.02
CA LYS A 792 2.51 32.90 -13.20
C LYS A 792 3.62 31.84 -13.07
N THR A 793 3.83 31.34 -11.86
CA THR A 793 4.71 30.20 -11.57
C THR A 793 4.14 28.86 -12.04
N ARG A 794 2.85 28.82 -12.41
CA ARG A 794 2.20 27.62 -12.95
C ARG A 794 2.10 27.70 -14.47
N TYR A 795 2.47 26.62 -15.14
CA TYR A 795 2.29 26.50 -16.57
C TYR A 795 0.80 26.29 -16.90
N ILE A 796 0.19 27.30 -17.54
CA ILE A 796 -1.18 27.26 -18.06
C ILE A 796 -1.09 26.69 -19.47
N ARG A 797 -1.71 25.54 -19.70
CA ARG A 797 -1.68 24.86 -20.99
C ARG A 797 -2.72 25.42 -21.92
N SER A 798 -2.29 26.18 -22.89
CA SER A 798 -3.16 26.81 -23.91
C SER A 798 -3.99 25.80 -24.69
N TYR A 799 -3.49 24.58 -24.89
CA TYR A 799 -4.25 23.50 -25.54
C TYR A 799 -5.58 23.19 -24.85
N PHE A 800 -5.62 23.19 -23.54
CA PHE A 800 -6.86 22.93 -22.79
C PHE A 800 -7.81 24.15 -22.78
N LEU A 801 -7.27 25.37 -22.89
CA LEU A 801 -8.13 26.54 -23.11
C LEU A 801 -8.79 26.49 -24.46
N ALA A 802 -8.08 26.01 -25.49
CA ALA A 802 -8.67 25.78 -26.82
C ALA A 802 -9.86 24.81 -26.78
N TYR A 803 -9.79 23.76 -25.90
CA TYR A 803 -10.92 22.83 -25.67
C TYR A 803 -12.19 23.56 -25.27
N ILE A 804 -12.06 24.43 -24.29
CA ILE A 804 -13.18 25.13 -23.70
C ILE A 804 -13.78 26.08 -24.72
N TYR A 805 -12.95 26.84 -25.45
CA TYR A 805 -13.42 27.75 -26.51
C TYR A 805 -14.05 27.00 -27.70
N ALA A 806 -13.50 25.83 -28.07
CA ALA A 806 -14.11 24.97 -29.09
C ALA A 806 -15.50 24.50 -28.67
N ALA A 807 -15.68 24.09 -27.42
CA ALA A 807 -16.98 23.69 -26.86
C ALA A 807 -17.98 24.87 -26.76
N LEU A 808 -17.49 26.08 -26.50
CA LEU A 808 -18.29 27.31 -26.50
C LEU A 808 -18.66 27.82 -27.92
N GLY A 809 -18.08 27.22 -28.98
CA GLY A 809 -18.26 27.63 -30.37
C GLY A 809 -17.44 28.86 -30.78
N ASP A 810 -16.52 29.33 -29.91
CA ASP A 810 -15.65 30.48 -30.20
C ASP A 810 -14.37 29.97 -30.88
N LYS A 811 -14.48 29.81 -32.22
CA LYS A 811 -13.39 29.28 -33.03
C LYS A 811 -12.17 30.21 -33.08
N ASP A 812 -12.35 31.52 -33.02
CA ASP A 812 -11.24 32.46 -33.11
C ASP A 812 -10.37 32.41 -31.86
N GLN A 813 -10.97 32.38 -30.67
CA GLN A 813 -10.24 32.20 -29.42
C GLN A 813 -9.62 30.80 -29.35
N ALA A 814 -10.35 29.76 -29.80
CA ALA A 814 -9.80 28.40 -29.83
C ALA A 814 -8.52 28.30 -30.66
N PHE A 815 -8.51 28.94 -31.87
CA PHE A 815 -7.32 28.98 -32.73
C PHE A 815 -6.20 29.86 -32.16
N ALA A 816 -6.52 30.96 -31.48
CA ALA A 816 -5.51 31.76 -30.77
C ALA A 816 -4.78 30.94 -29.71
N GLU A 817 -5.52 30.16 -28.91
CA GLU A 817 -4.94 29.28 -27.90
C GLU A 817 -4.18 28.10 -28.54
N LEU A 818 -4.63 27.56 -29.69
CA LEU A 818 -3.88 26.51 -30.42
C LEU A 818 -2.56 27.04 -30.99
N GLU A 819 -2.51 28.30 -31.48
CA GLU A 819 -1.27 28.93 -31.91
C GLU A 819 -0.31 29.19 -30.77
N GLN A 820 -0.83 29.58 -29.62
CA GLN A 820 -0.03 29.68 -28.40
C GLN A 820 0.54 28.33 -28.00
N ALA A 821 -0.30 27.26 -27.96
CA ALA A 821 0.13 25.88 -27.67
C ALA A 821 1.21 25.40 -28.64
N PHE A 822 1.09 25.76 -29.93
CA PHE A 822 2.11 25.47 -30.94
C PHE A 822 3.44 26.18 -30.65
N SER A 823 3.41 27.45 -30.25
CA SER A 823 4.61 28.22 -29.91
C SER A 823 5.30 27.70 -28.65
N GLU A 824 4.53 27.15 -27.71
CA GLU A 824 4.97 26.59 -26.46
C GLU A 824 5.42 25.13 -26.60
N ARG A 825 5.18 24.49 -27.76
CA ARG A 825 5.38 23.06 -27.95
C ARG A 825 4.58 22.23 -26.94
N ASP A 826 3.33 22.65 -26.64
CA ASP A 826 2.50 21.95 -25.67
C ASP A 826 2.37 20.47 -26.03
N PHE A 827 2.68 19.61 -25.06
CA PHE A 827 2.67 18.16 -25.21
C PHE A 827 1.32 17.62 -25.73
N PHE A 828 0.21 18.22 -25.26
CA PHE A 828 -1.13 17.76 -25.64
C PHE A 828 -1.50 18.10 -27.07
N LEU A 829 -0.84 19.09 -27.66
CA LEU A 829 -1.05 19.46 -29.06
C LEU A 829 -0.76 18.29 -30.02
N GLY A 830 0.18 17.40 -29.68
CA GLY A 830 0.46 16.18 -30.45
C GLY A 830 -0.76 15.29 -30.67
N ARG A 831 -1.81 15.40 -29.84
CA ARG A 831 -3.04 14.57 -29.95
C ARG A 831 -4.15 15.22 -30.73
N ILE A 832 -3.92 16.39 -31.28
CA ILE A 832 -4.92 17.19 -32.01
C ILE A 832 -5.61 16.41 -33.15
N ALA A 833 -4.88 15.44 -33.77
CA ALA A 833 -5.40 14.58 -34.82
C ALA A 833 -6.57 13.69 -34.37
N ILE A 834 -6.60 13.27 -33.09
CA ILE A 834 -7.54 12.26 -32.59
C ILE A 834 -8.50 12.80 -31.53
N ASP A 835 -8.21 13.95 -30.96
CA ASP A 835 -8.91 14.48 -29.81
C ASP A 835 -10.36 14.88 -30.16
N PRO A 836 -11.38 14.31 -29.47
CA PRO A 836 -12.78 14.65 -29.74
C PRO A 836 -13.15 16.09 -29.34
N ALA A 837 -12.44 16.70 -28.40
CA ALA A 837 -12.77 18.04 -27.92
C ALA A 837 -12.52 19.13 -28.98
N VAL A 838 -11.62 18.87 -29.95
CA VAL A 838 -11.33 19.79 -31.05
C VAL A 838 -12.07 19.44 -32.35
N ASP A 839 -12.98 18.46 -32.33
CA ASP A 839 -13.79 18.13 -33.55
C ASP A 839 -14.52 19.31 -34.17
N PRO A 840 -15.07 20.29 -33.40
CA PRO A 840 -15.72 21.46 -33.98
C PRO A 840 -14.79 22.34 -34.83
N LEU A 841 -13.47 22.16 -34.71
CA LEU A 841 -12.46 22.96 -35.40
C LEU A 841 -11.92 22.29 -36.69
N ARG A 842 -12.19 20.97 -36.93
CA ARG A 842 -11.55 20.19 -38.01
C ARG A 842 -11.80 20.68 -39.39
N ASP A 843 -13.00 21.24 -39.66
CA ASP A 843 -13.37 21.73 -41.00
C ASP A 843 -12.80 23.13 -41.31
N ASP A 844 -12.23 23.81 -40.30
CA ASP A 844 -11.64 25.13 -40.46
C ASP A 844 -10.28 25.03 -41.18
N PRO A 845 -10.01 25.84 -42.20
CA PRO A 845 -8.72 25.85 -42.93
C PRO A 845 -7.50 26.08 -42.03
N ARG A 846 -7.67 26.77 -40.89
CA ARG A 846 -6.61 27.00 -39.90
C ARG A 846 -6.15 25.69 -39.26
N PHE A 847 -7.06 24.74 -39.04
CA PHE A 847 -6.74 23.44 -38.51
C PHE A 847 -5.78 22.68 -39.41
N LYS A 848 -6.08 22.58 -40.69
CA LYS A 848 -5.22 21.91 -41.70
C LYS A 848 -3.84 22.56 -41.78
N ARG A 849 -3.77 23.92 -41.70
CA ARG A 849 -2.49 24.63 -41.69
C ARG A 849 -1.67 24.31 -40.46
N LEU A 850 -2.31 24.23 -39.27
CA LEU A 850 -1.65 23.88 -38.02
C LEU A 850 -1.08 22.45 -38.08
N MET A 851 -1.88 21.48 -38.53
CA MET A 851 -1.43 20.08 -38.71
C MET A 851 -0.20 20.00 -39.63
N LYS A 852 -0.25 20.66 -40.79
CA LYS A 852 0.89 20.68 -41.73
C LYS A 852 2.16 21.26 -41.10
N ARG A 853 2.07 22.29 -40.26
CA ARG A 853 3.23 22.87 -39.54
C ARG A 853 3.80 21.94 -38.48
N MET A 854 3.03 20.95 -38.00
CA MET A 854 3.44 19.89 -37.10
C MET A 854 3.94 18.64 -37.85
N ASN A 855 4.07 18.68 -39.17
CA ASN A 855 4.41 17.54 -40.03
C ASN A 855 3.38 16.39 -39.92
N LEU A 856 2.09 16.73 -39.69
CA LEU A 856 0.95 15.80 -39.60
C LEU A 856 0.04 15.90 -40.81
#